data_914d94f94f66aefe3f004facbf2af617
#
_entry.id   914d94f94f66aefe3f004facbf2af617
#
_cell.length_a   1.000
_cell.length_b   1.000
_cell.length_c   1.000
_cell.angle_alpha   90.00
_cell.angle_beta   90.00
_cell.angle_gamma   90.00
#
_symmetry.space_group_name_H-M   'P 1'
#
loop_
_entity.id
_entity.type
_entity.pdbx_description
1 polymer ?
#
loop_
_entity_poly.entity_id
_entity_poly.type
_entity_poly.pdbx_seq_one_letter_code
_entity_poly.pdbx_strand_id
1 'polypeptide(L)'
;MDFPHLFSPITIQNMELKNRIVMTAMHLGYTPQGEVTDQLVNFYAERARGGVGLAIVGGCPIDEFGGMVGMIALNDDRFIPGLKRLTDSVKNHGAKIAAQLYQAGRYTHSAMIGGRKPISASAVRSRLTGETPRALALDEIPGVQDKFVEAAIRAREAGFDAVEILGSAGYLISQFLSPITNLREDEYGGSFENRMRFGIETISKVRKALGPDYPILLRIAGNDFMKGSNTNHEAKIFSAEAEKAGIDLFNVTGGWHETRVPQLTMGVPRKAYVYLARGIRSAVSGPVISSNRINDPEAAEEVLRSGGADLVTMARGLLADPDLPNKARTGKSRLITHCVACNQGCFDSIFQGRPATCMVNPRAGREAELQVKPAPKSRKILVVGGGPAGMTLACTAKDRGHHVILMEKSDKLGGQILLNHSIPGRRELETAAIDLIHNLQDKGVETILEQTATPSIIRRMAPDVVVVAAGAQPAKPKIKGIDGDNVIQAWDLLEKNIETGENVVILGGNAVGLETALFLANQGTLSPEVLHFLMVNRAETPETLTELLNRGNKQVTVVEMTKKAGADVGLTTKWTLMGELKRLGVKILTQTEAVGITAKGLQVEDEQGPRFIAADTVVLAAGSKAENELADQIGDQVPEIHVIGDAKKPRNVLAAIREGFQLGLTL
;
A
#
# COMPACT_ATOMS: atom_id res chain seq x y z
N MET A 1 21.29 -15.79 15.02
CA MET A 1 20.49 -14.61 14.58
C MET A 1 20.17 -14.83 13.12
N ASP A 2 18.89 -14.89 12.78
CA ASP A 2 18.45 -15.31 11.44
C ASP A 2 18.74 -14.28 10.34
N PHE A 3 18.94 -13.00 10.71
CA PHE A 3 19.13 -11.87 9.80
C PHE A 3 20.36 -11.02 10.18
N PRO A 4 21.60 -11.54 10.04
CA PRO A 4 22.80 -10.89 10.55
C PRO A 4 23.12 -9.55 9.86
N HIS A 5 22.85 -9.42 8.54
CA HIS A 5 23.09 -8.17 7.85
C HIS A 5 22.05 -7.11 8.23
N LEU A 6 20.76 -7.49 8.36
CA LEU A 6 19.68 -6.60 8.71
C LEU A 6 19.86 -5.95 10.09
N PHE A 7 20.40 -6.72 11.04
CA PHE A 7 20.61 -6.26 12.43
C PHE A 7 22.06 -5.83 12.73
N SER A 8 22.92 -5.72 11.71
CA SER A 8 24.23 -5.10 11.88
C SER A 8 24.11 -3.58 12.00
N PRO A 9 24.89 -2.92 12.88
CA PRO A 9 24.90 -1.46 12.97
C PRO A 9 25.56 -0.81 11.75
N ILE A 10 25.32 0.50 11.59
CA ILE A 10 26.01 1.34 10.61
C ILE A 10 26.08 2.77 11.13
N THR A 11 27.19 3.45 10.84
CA THR A 11 27.39 4.86 11.19
C THR A 11 27.37 5.71 9.93
N ILE A 12 26.62 6.78 9.95
CA ILE A 12 26.55 7.82 8.91
C ILE A 12 26.94 9.14 9.58
N GLN A 13 28.13 9.66 9.26
CA GLN A 13 28.73 10.77 9.99
C GLN A 13 28.73 10.52 11.51
N ASN A 14 28.08 11.37 12.29
CA ASN A 14 27.94 11.20 13.75
C ASN A 14 26.70 10.39 14.18
N MET A 15 25.90 9.87 13.24
CA MET A 15 24.68 9.13 13.52
C MET A 15 24.90 7.64 13.43
N GLU A 16 24.90 6.95 14.57
CA GLU A 16 24.94 5.49 14.65
C GLU A 16 23.52 4.91 14.60
N LEU A 17 23.28 3.98 13.70
CA LEU A 17 22.04 3.21 13.57
C LEU A 17 22.25 1.79 14.12
N LYS A 18 21.37 1.35 15.02
CA LYS A 18 21.43 0.01 15.66
C LYS A 18 21.15 -1.16 14.70
N ASN A 19 20.57 -0.89 13.53
CA ASN A 19 20.28 -1.86 12.47
C ASN A 19 20.06 -1.13 11.13
N ARG A 20 19.84 -1.93 10.06
CA ARG A 20 19.68 -1.45 8.68
C ARG A 20 18.23 -1.15 8.26
N ILE A 21 17.29 -1.13 9.21
CA ILE A 21 15.86 -0.92 8.93
C ILE A 21 15.51 0.56 9.02
N VAL A 22 15.02 1.10 7.91
CA VAL A 22 14.58 2.50 7.81
C VAL A 22 13.07 2.55 7.57
N MET A 23 12.37 3.38 8.32
CA MET A 23 11.01 3.78 8.02
C MET A 23 11.06 5.06 7.20
N THR A 24 10.88 4.98 5.88
CA THR A 24 10.88 6.17 5.03
C THR A 24 9.62 7.02 5.23
N ALA A 25 9.72 8.31 4.90
CA ALA A 25 8.64 9.28 5.05
C ALA A 25 7.34 8.82 4.37
N MET A 26 6.24 9.00 5.08
CA MET A 26 4.87 8.76 4.61
C MET A 26 3.98 9.94 4.99
N HIS A 27 3.16 10.40 4.05
CA HIS A 27 2.08 11.31 4.38
C HIS A 27 1.00 10.53 5.16
N LEU A 28 0.80 10.86 6.43
CA LEU A 28 -0.10 10.15 7.34
C LEU A 28 -1.45 10.86 7.54
N GLY A 29 -1.50 12.18 7.31
CA GLY A 29 -2.70 12.97 7.56
C GLY A 29 -3.02 13.16 9.05
N TYR A 30 -2.00 13.09 9.93
CA TYR A 30 -2.19 13.19 11.40
C TYR A 30 -1.92 14.59 11.95
N THR A 31 -1.62 15.57 11.10
CA THR A 31 -1.25 16.94 11.46
C THR A 31 -2.13 17.95 10.72
N PRO A 32 -3.41 18.10 11.04
CA PRO A 32 -4.37 18.88 10.23
C PRO A 32 -3.94 20.33 9.95
N GLN A 33 -3.20 20.93 10.87
CA GLN A 33 -2.72 22.33 10.79
C GLN A 33 -1.19 22.42 10.69
N GLY A 34 -0.51 21.31 10.38
CA GLY A 34 0.96 21.23 10.33
C GLY A 34 1.62 21.00 11.69
N GLU A 35 0.87 21.09 12.78
CA GLU A 35 1.36 20.92 14.14
C GLU A 35 1.47 19.44 14.53
N VAL A 36 2.46 19.13 15.36
CA VAL A 36 2.65 17.79 15.92
C VAL A 36 1.53 17.45 16.89
N THR A 37 0.75 16.42 16.57
CA THR A 37 -0.31 15.87 17.42
C THR A 37 0.19 14.70 18.27
N ASP A 38 -0.55 14.35 19.34
CA ASP A 38 -0.28 13.14 20.13
C ASP A 38 -0.41 11.88 19.30
N GLN A 39 -1.32 11.86 18.32
CA GLN A 39 -1.46 10.78 17.36
C GLN A 39 -0.15 10.53 16.60
N LEU A 40 0.49 11.59 16.08
CA LEU A 40 1.77 11.48 15.37
C LEU A 40 2.89 11.02 16.30
N VAL A 41 2.97 11.56 17.52
CA VAL A 41 3.99 11.17 18.51
C VAL A 41 3.86 9.69 18.85
N ASN A 42 2.67 9.23 19.21
CA ASN A 42 2.42 7.83 19.57
C ASN A 42 2.71 6.88 18.40
N PHE A 43 2.36 7.29 17.17
CA PHE A 43 2.65 6.52 15.96
C PHE A 43 4.14 6.24 15.79
N TYR A 44 4.99 7.26 15.84
CA TYR A 44 6.43 7.08 15.67
C TYR A 44 7.09 6.45 16.90
N ALA A 45 6.65 6.77 18.11
CA ALA A 45 7.14 6.16 19.35
C ALA A 45 6.94 4.64 19.38
N GLU A 46 5.77 4.15 18.93
CA GLU A 46 5.51 2.70 18.88
C GLU A 46 6.45 1.98 17.91
N ARG A 47 6.77 2.58 16.74
CA ARG A 47 7.73 2.01 15.78
C ARG A 47 9.17 2.07 16.30
N ALA A 48 9.53 3.13 17.02
CA ALA A 48 10.83 3.23 17.68
C ALA A 48 11.01 2.15 18.75
N ARG A 49 9.98 1.94 19.60
CA ARG A 49 9.90 0.86 20.58
C ARG A 49 9.96 -0.52 19.91
N GLY A 50 9.31 -0.67 18.75
CA GLY A 50 9.32 -1.86 17.90
C GLY A 50 10.65 -2.17 17.25
N GLY A 51 11.67 -1.31 17.38
CA GLY A 51 13.04 -1.62 17.04
C GLY A 51 13.55 -1.04 15.72
N VAL A 52 12.83 -0.11 15.06
CA VAL A 52 13.35 0.57 13.86
C VAL A 52 14.67 1.28 14.15
N GLY A 53 15.61 1.28 13.17
CA GLY A 53 16.90 1.97 13.28
C GLY A 53 16.76 3.47 13.03
N LEU A 54 16.11 3.85 11.93
CA LEU A 54 15.89 5.23 11.53
C LEU A 54 14.44 5.44 11.10
N ALA A 55 13.77 6.46 11.64
CA ALA A 55 12.47 6.93 11.18
C ALA A 55 12.62 8.25 10.43
N ILE A 56 12.15 8.34 9.18
CA ILE A 56 12.11 9.57 8.40
C ILE A 56 10.68 10.10 8.41
N VAL A 57 10.50 11.29 8.94
CA VAL A 57 9.20 11.96 9.11
C VAL A 57 8.94 12.87 7.92
N GLY A 58 7.72 12.85 7.40
CA GLY A 58 7.38 13.86 6.40
C GLY A 58 6.52 13.36 5.24
N GLY A 59 6.50 14.00 4.04
CA GLY A 59 7.25 15.27 3.76
C GLY A 59 6.86 16.44 4.66
N CYS A 60 7.87 17.18 5.05
CA CYS A 60 7.70 18.39 5.85
C CYS A 60 7.81 19.62 4.93
N PRO A 61 6.73 20.35 4.63
CA PRO A 61 6.77 21.57 3.83
C PRO A 61 7.77 22.59 4.39
N ILE A 62 8.61 23.11 3.50
CA ILE A 62 9.63 24.12 3.83
C ILE A 62 9.10 25.55 3.69
N ASP A 63 7.98 25.73 2.99
CA ASP A 63 7.36 27.01 2.68
C ASP A 63 5.83 26.86 2.55
N GLU A 64 5.16 27.98 2.34
CA GLU A 64 3.70 28.04 2.18
C GLU A 64 3.19 27.56 0.81
N PHE A 65 4.08 27.21 -0.13
CA PHE A 65 3.74 26.63 -1.44
C PHE A 65 3.92 25.11 -1.49
N GLY A 66 4.56 24.53 -0.47
CA GLY A 66 4.99 23.13 -0.50
C GLY A 66 4.02 22.13 0.11
N GLY A 67 2.92 22.57 0.74
CA GLY A 67 2.12 21.72 1.59
C GLY A 67 0.92 21.04 0.93
N MET A 68 0.53 19.90 1.48
CA MET A 68 -0.80 19.29 1.40
C MET A 68 -1.44 19.29 2.79
N VAL A 69 -2.76 19.26 2.86
CA VAL A 69 -3.48 19.18 4.14
C VAL A 69 -3.02 17.96 4.95
N GLY A 70 -2.77 18.15 6.23
CA GLY A 70 -2.37 17.07 7.15
C GLY A 70 -0.88 16.68 7.08
N MET A 71 -0.02 17.48 6.44
CA MET A 71 1.43 17.32 6.49
C MET A 71 2.03 18.08 7.68
N ILE A 72 3.04 17.49 8.32
CA ILE A 72 3.81 18.12 9.39
C ILE A 72 4.69 19.23 8.83
N ALA A 73 4.68 20.44 9.42
CA ALA A 73 5.32 21.62 8.86
C ALA A 73 6.69 21.92 9.47
N LEU A 74 7.58 22.50 8.64
CA LEU A 74 8.93 23.01 9.02
C LEU A 74 9.18 24.46 8.53
N ASN A 75 8.13 25.13 8.05
CA ASN A 75 8.24 26.44 7.44
C ASN A 75 8.22 27.62 8.43
N ASP A 76 8.05 27.36 9.74
CA ASP A 76 7.94 28.39 10.78
C ASP A 76 8.49 27.88 12.11
N ASP A 77 9.14 28.75 12.89
CA ASP A 77 9.78 28.43 14.18
C ASP A 77 8.75 27.97 15.24
N ARG A 78 7.50 28.39 15.12
CA ARG A 78 6.40 27.98 16.02
C ARG A 78 6.20 26.46 16.10
N PHE A 79 6.64 25.71 15.07
CA PHE A 79 6.53 24.25 15.03
C PHE A 79 7.64 23.54 15.82
N ILE A 80 8.78 24.22 16.13
CA ILE A 80 9.93 23.62 16.81
C ILE A 80 9.57 22.92 18.12
N PRO A 81 8.76 23.50 19.04
CA PRO A 81 8.42 22.82 20.30
C PRO A 81 7.68 21.49 20.12
N GLY A 82 6.73 21.44 19.17
CA GLY A 82 6.01 20.22 18.83
C GLY A 82 6.92 19.18 18.19
N LEU A 83 7.78 19.59 17.27
CA LEU A 83 8.77 18.73 16.60
C LEU A 83 9.77 18.17 17.62
N LYS A 84 10.23 18.97 18.60
CA LYS A 84 11.10 18.51 19.69
C LYS A 84 10.44 17.41 20.52
N ARG A 85 9.16 17.55 20.87
CA ARG A 85 8.40 16.51 21.58
C ARG A 85 8.37 15.19 20.78
N LEU A 86 8.24 15.26 19.44
CA LEU A 86 8.27 14.09 18.58
C LEU A 86 9.66 13.44 18.56
N THR A 87 10.72 14.23 18.36
CA THR A 87 12.10 13.71 18.30
C THR A 87 12.52 13.11 19.64
N ASP A 88 12.24 13.76 20.77
CA ASP A 88 12.52 13.24 22.10
C ASP A 88 11.80 11.89 22.33
N SER A 89 10.53 11.79 21.93
CA SER A 89 9.76 10.54 22.08
C SER A 89 10.33 9.37 21.31
N VAL A 90 10.80 9.59 20.06
CA VAL A 90 11.43 8.54 19.24
C VAL A 90 12.81 8.14 19.80
N LYS A 91 13.62 9.12 20.18
CA LYS A 91 14.98 8.91 20.70
C LYS A 91 14.99 8.18 22.05
N ASN A 92 14.01 8.43 22.90
CA ASN A 92 13.82 7.72 24.18
C ASN A 92 13.62 6.20 24.00
N HIS A 93 13.25 5.74 22.80
CA HIS A 93 13.17 4.33 22.44
C HIS A 93 14.37 3.83 21.62
N GLY A 94 15.46 4.60 21.55
CA GLY A 94 16.73 4.21 20.92
C GLY A 94 16.67 4.10 19.38
N ALA A 95 15.73 4.77 18.73
CA ALA A 95 15.71 4.97 17.28
C ALA A 95 16.25 6.37 16.93
N LYS A 96 16.81 6.51 15.73
CA LYS A 96 17.15 7.81 15.13
C LYS A 96 15.98 8.36 14.33
N ILE A 97 15.95 9.69 14.16
CA ILE A 97 14.85 10.37 13.47
C ILE A 97 15.38 11.45 12.54
N ALA A 98 14.86 11.48 11.30
CA ALA A 98 15.18 12.48 10.28
C ALA A 98 13.94 13.22 9.81
N ALA A 99 14.09 14.49 9.41
CA ALA A 99 13.02 15.26 8.78
C ALA A 99 13.20 15.31 7.26
N GLN A 100 12.15 14.95 6.49
CA GLN A 100 12.17 15.06 5.03
C GLN A 100 11.74 16.46 4.59
N LEU A 101 12.66 17.24 4.03
CA LEU A 101 12.45 18.58 3.50
C LEU A 101 11.70 18.50 2.17
N TYR A 102 10.51 19.05 2.11
CA TYR A 102 9.54 18.84 1.05
C TYR A 102 9.07 20.14 0.41
N GLN A 103 9.09 20.20 -0.92
CA GLN A 103 8.44 21.24 -1.71
C GLN A 103 7.73 20.58 -2.90
N ALA A 104 6.39 20.71 -2.94
CA ALA A 104 5.54 20.00 -3.89
C ALA A 104 5.77 20.42 -5.35
N GLY A 105 6.19 21.65 -5.57
CA GLY A 105 6.25 22.19 -6.92
C GLY A 105 4.86 22.19 -7.56
N ARG A 106 4.74 21.75 -8.80
CA ARG A 106 3.49 21.65 -9.56
C ARG A 106 2.46 20.63 -9.02
N TYR A 107 2.81 19.90 -7.94
CA TYR A 107 1.93 18.86 -7.35
C TYR A 107 1.10 19.35 -6.17
N THR A 108 1.12 20.65 -5.84
CA THR A 108 0.13 21.25 -4.97
C THR A 108 -1.03 21.85 -5.78
N HIS A 109 -2.18 22.02 -5.13
CA HIS A 109 -3.33 22.74 -5.69
C HIS A 109 -3.37 24.18 -5.23
N SER A 110 -3.74 25.11 -6.10
CA SER A 110 -3.92 26.53 -5.77
C SER A 110 -4.86 26.73 -4.57
N ALA A 111 -5.93 25.93 -4.47
CA ALA A 111 -6.86 25.95 -3.34
C ALA A 111 -6.18 25.62 -1.97
N MET A 112 -5.10 24.85 -1.97
CA MET A 112 -4.38 24.46 -0.74
C MET A 112 -3.35 25.51 -0.29
N ILE A 113 -3.01 26.47 -1.17
CA ILE A 113 -2.00 27.50 -0.94
C ILE A 113 -2.58 28.93 -1.05
N GLY A 114 -3.84 29.08 -0.60
CA GLY A 114 -4.51 30.39 -0.53
C GLY A 114 -4.82 31.03 -1.88
N GLY A 115 -5.11 30.21 -2.89
CA GLY A 115 -5.46 30.68 -4.26
C GLY A 115 -4.24 31.08 -5.12
N ARG A 116 -3.02 30.96 -4.60
CA ARG A 116 -1.78 31.26 -5.36
C ARG A 116 -1.50 30.16 -6.38
N LYS A 117 -0.79 30.48 -7.45
CA LYS A 117 -0.32 29.47 -8.40
C LYS A 117 0.80 28.64 -7.80
N PRO A 118 0.81 27.31 -7.96
CA PRO A 118 1.97 26.46 -7.69
C PRO A 118 3.21 26.98 -8.45
N ILE A 119 4.38 26.71 -7.90
CA ILE A 119 5.69 27.06 -8.51
C ILE A 119 6.34 25.83 -9.14
N SER A 120 7.16 26.01 -10.19
CA SER A 120 7.92 24.92 -10.82
C SER A 120 9.11 25.50 -11.60
N ALA A 121 9.97 24.62 -12.15
CA ALA A 121 11.02 25.00 -13.08
C ALA A 121 10.46 25.73 -14.32
N SER A 122 9.35 25.24 -14.88
CA SER A 122 8.65 25.83 -16.03
C SER A 122 7.12 25.64 -15.90
N ALA A 123 6.35 26.40 -16.69
CA ALA A 123 4.88 26.37 -16.67
C ALA A 123 4.30 25.16 -17.41
N VAL A 124 4.70 23.94 -17.01
CA VAL A 124 4.23 22.68 -17.58
C VAL A 124 3.07 22.14 -16.73
N ARG A 125 1.90 21.94 -17.35
CA ARG A 125 0.69 21.45 -16.68
C ARG A 125 0.91 20.10 -16.01
N SER A 126 0.50 19.97 -14.75
CA SER A 126 0.48 18.71 -14.01
C SER A 126 -0.74 17.85 -14.41
N ARG A 127 -0.52 16.57 -14.71
CA ARG A 127 -1.61 15.62 -14.94
C ARG A 127 -2.25 15.16 -13.61
N LEU A 128 -1.50 15.28 -12.51
CA LEU A 128 -1.98 14.89 -11.18
C LEU A 128 -2.98 15.90 -10.63
N THR A 129 -2.65 17.20 -10.71
CA THR A 129 -3.50 18.28 -10.17
C THR A 129 -4.41 18.91 -11.22
N GLY A 130 -4.10 18.75 -12.50
CA GLY A 130 -4.80 19.41 -13.60
C GLY A 130 -4.46 20.91 -13.74
N GLU A 131 -3.59 21.46 -12.88
CA GLU A 131 -3.21 22.87 -12.87
C GLU A 131 -1.88 23.11 -13.63
N THR A 132 -1.70 24.34 -14.11
CA THR A 132 -0.45 24.81 -14.70
C THR A 132 0.25 25.72 -13.69
N PRO A 133 1.45 25.32 -13.18
CA PRO A 133 2.22 26.14 -12.26
C PRO A 133 2.76 27.40 -12.97
N ARG A 134 3.23 28.37 -12.20
CA ARG A 134 4.10 29.41 -12.74
C ARG A 134 5.56 28.95 -12.73
N ALA A 135 6.31 29.34 -13.73
CA ALA A 135 7.77 29.21 -13.70
C ALA A 135 8.35 30.14 -12.62
N LEU A 136 9.36 29.66 -11.88
CA LEU A 136 10.16 30.51 -11.01
C LEU A 136 10.98 31.50 -11.86
N ALA A 137 10.96 32.77 -11.50
CA ALA A 137 11.89 33.75 -12.06
C ALA A 137 13.33 33.44 -11.58
N LEU A 138 14.33 33.87 -12.33
CA LEU A 138 15.74 33.57 -12.03
C LEU A 138 16.15 34.10 -10.64
N ASP A 139 15.70 35.29 -10.29
CA ASP A 139 15.96 35.98 -9.02
C ASP A 139 15.18 35.37 -7.83
N GLU A 140 14.13 34.59 -8.06
CA GLU A 140 13.38 33.87 -7.00
C GLU A 140 14.07 32.55 -6.57
N ILE A 141 14.89 31.97 -7.45
CA ILE A 141 15.51 30.65 -7.22
C ILE A 141 16.34 30.62 -5.92
N PRO A 142 17.24 31.57 -5.66
CA PRO A 142 18.00 31.58 -4.42
C PRO A 142 17.13 31.62 -3.16
N GLY A 143 16.03 32.37 -3.19
CA GLY A 143 15.08 32.44 -2.07
C GLY A 143 14.38 31.12 -1.78
N VAL A 144 14.03 30.34 -2.80
CA VAL A 144 13.46 29.00 -2.61
C VAL A 144 14.50 28.02 -2.06
N GLN A 145 15.76 28.09 -2.53
CA GLN A 145 16.86 27.30 -1.96
C GLN A 145 17.10 27.63 -0.48
N ASP A 146 17.02 28.91 -0.10
CA ASP A 146 17.18 29.36 1.28
C ASP A 146 16.06 28.83 2.20
N LYS A 147 14.84 28.60 1.69
CA LYS A 147 13.77 27.91 2.46
C LYS A 147 14.13 26.46 2.84
N PHE A 148 14.88 25.74 2.01
CA PHE A 148 15.43 24.43 2.39
C PHE A 148 16.45 24.57 3.54
N VAL A 149 17.28 25.61 3.51
CA VAL A 149 18.26 25.89 4.58
C VAL A 149 17.56 26.22 5.89
N GLU A 150 16.58 27.15 5.86
CA GLU A 150 15.81 27.53 7.04
C GLU A 150 15.12 26.32 7.68
N ALA A 151 14.47 25.48 6.87
CA ALA A 151 13.80 24.26 7.35
C ALA A 151 14.80 23.24 7.92
N ALA A 152 16.00 23.10 7.32
CA ALA A 152 17.06 22.24 7.82
C ALA A 152 17.59 22.69 9.19
N ILE A 153 17.75 24.02 9.40
CA ILE A 153 18.14 24.60 10.69
C ILE A 153 17.07 24.30 11.75
N ARG A 154 15.78 24.54 11.44
CA ARG A 154 14.67 24.24 12.35
C ARG A 154 14.60 22.74 12.71
N ALA A 155 14.85 21.85 11.75
CA ALA A 155 14.91 20.42 12.01
C ALA A 155 16.04 20.08 13.01
N ARG A 156 17.24 20.65 12.84
CA ARG A 156 18.35 20.48 13.79
C ARG A 156 18.01 21.03 15.19
N GLU A 157 17.42 22.22 15.27
CA GLU A 157 16.99 22.83 16.54
C GLU A 157 15.89 22.03 17.23
N ALA A 158 14.98 21.42 16.47
CA ALA A 158 13.96 20.50 16.97
C ALA A 158 14.52 19.12 17.39
N GLY A 159 15.84 18.90 17.24
CA GLY A 159 16.50 17.69 17.72
C GLY A 159 16.44 16.50 16.75
N PHE A 160 16.15 16.71 15.47
CA PHE A 160 16.32 15.63 14.48
C PHE A 160 17.80 15.24 14.37
N ASP A 161 18.08 13.94 14.17
CA ASP A 161 19.45 13.42 14.00
C ASP A 161 19.97 13.63 12.57
N ALA A 162 19.09 13.86 11.60
CA ALA A 162 19.41 14.08 10.20
C ALA A 162 18.30 14.86 9.47
N VAL A 163 18.59 15.34 8.26
CA VAL A 163 17.57 15.81 7.30
C VAL A 163 17.66 14.99 6.00
N GLU A 164 16.51 14.78 5.35
CA GLU A 164 16.43 14.19 4.02
C GLU A 164 15.89 15.21 3.01
N ILE A 165 16.68 15.57 2.02
CA ILE A 165 16.26 16.45 0.92
C ILE A 165 15.47 15.61 -0.09
N LEU A 166 14.25 16.03 -0.44
CA LEU A 166 13.38 15.29 -1.35
C LEU A 166 13.63 15.68 -2.81
N GLY A 167 14.41 14.88 -3.51
CA GLY A 167 14.73 15.01 -4.94
C GLY A 167 14.08 13.94 -5.83
N SER A 168 12.90 13.40 -5.45
CA SER A 168 12.27 12.30 -6.17
C SER A 168 10.79 12.53 -6.45
N ALA A 169 10.13 11.55 -7.04
CA ALA A 169 8.68 11.43 -7.24
C ALA A 169 8.01 12.54 -8.07
N GLY A 170 8.79 13.43 -8.70
CA GLY A 170 8.28 14.54 -9.49
C GLY A 170 8.00 15.82 -8.70
N TYR A 171 8.56 15.95 -7.49
CA TYR A 171 8.52 17.18 -6.70
C TYR A 171 9.54 18.22 -7.20
N LEU A 172 9.65 19.38 -6.57
CA LEU A 172 10.32 20.55 -7.14
C LEU A 172 11.74 20.27 -7.66
N ILE A 173 12.62 19.61 -6.89
CA ILE A 173 13.97 19.28 -7.35
C ILE A 173 13.92 18.34 -8.57
N SER A 174 13.05 17.33 -8.57
CA SER A 174 12.84 16.47 -9.74
C SER A 174 12.33 17.24 -10.96
N GLN A 175 11.50 18.28 -10.73
CA GLN A 175 10.97 19.11 -11.81
C GLN A 175 12.08 19.97 -12.47
N PHE A 176 13.09 20.36 -11.73
CA PHE A 176 14.29 21.00 -12.30
C PHE A 176 15.18 20.01 -13.04
N LEU A 177 15.37 18.81 -12.50
CA LEU A 177 16.21 17.76 -13.11
C LEU A 177 15.67 17.26 -14.44
N SER A 178 14.36 17.14 -14.58
CA SER A 178 13.73 16.49 -15.71
C SER A 178 13.51 17.41 -16.90
N PRO A 179 13.94 17.01 -18.12
CA PRO A 179 13.74 17.82 -19.33
C PRO A 179 12.26 17.93 -19.75
N ILE A 180 11.37 17.07 -19.26
CA ILE A 180 9.92 17.14 -19.58
C ILE A 180 9.18 18.19 -18.74
N THR A 181 9.80 18.73 -17.70
CA THR A 181 9.23 19.77 -16.83
C THR A 181 10.12 21.00 -16.70
N ASN A 182 11.38 20.91 -17.09
CA ASN A 182 12.32 22.01 -17.13
C ASN A 182 12.60 22.41 -18.59
N LEU A 183 11.89 23.42 -19.05
CA LEU A 183 12.01 23.99 -20.40
C LEU A 183 12.74 25.35 -20.37
N ARG A 184 13.55 25.60 -19.32
CA ARG A 184 14.33 26.84 -19.16
C ARG A 184 15.49 26.91 -20.15
N GLU A 185 15.84 28.12 -20.54
CA GLU A 185 16.98 28.43 -21.43
C GLU A 185 18.10 29.18 -20.70
N ASP A 186 17.92 29.44 -19.39
CA ASP A 186 18.93 30.05 -18.52
C ASP A 186 19.87 29.01 -17.88
N GLU A 187 20.67 29.43 -16.94
CA GLU A 187 21.68 28.60 -16.25
C GLU A 187 21.10 27.43 -15.41
N TYR A 188 19.77 27.35 -15.24
CA TYR A 188 19.07 26.26 -14.58
C TYR A 188 18.34 25.32 -15.57
N GLY A 189 18.51 25.49 -16.89
CA GLY A 189 17.85 24.70 -17.92
C GLY A 189 18.75 24.28 -19.07
N GLY A 190 18.20 23.59 -20.06
CA GLY A 190 18.94 23.07 -21.21
C GLY A 190 19.78 21.83 -20.87
N SER A 191 21.10 21.95 -20.69
CA SER A 191 21.99 20.82 -20.42
C SER A 191 21.66 20.11 -19.10
N PHE A 192 22.11 18.86 -18.94
CA PHE A 192 21.86 18.12 -17.69
C PHE A 192 22.57 18.78 -16.50
N GLU A 193 23.77 19.29 -16.70
CA GLU A 193 24.54 20.05 -15.71
C GLU A 193 23.75 21.27 -15.20
N ASN A 194 23.14 22.03 -16.09
CA ASN A 194 22.30 23.17 -15.73
C ASN A 194 21.03 22.72 -14.98
N ARG A 195 20.39 21.62 -15.42
CA ARG A 195 19.20 21.10 -14.73
C ARG A 195 19.53 20.55 -13.34
N MET A 196 20.72 20.03 -13.10
CA MET A 196 21.19 19.61 -11.77
C MET A 196 21.45 20.80 -10.84
N ARG A 197 21.80 21.98 -11.36
CA ARG A 197 22.26 23.15 -10.61
C ARG A 197 21.37 23.49 -9.41
N PHE A 198 20.05 23.57 -9.61
CA PHE A 198 19.12 23.88 -8.51
C PHE A 198 19.26 22.91 -7.32
N GLY A 199 19.32 21.62 -7.59
CA GLY A 199 19.47 20.60 -6.56
C GLY A 199 20.85 20.64 -5.89
N ILE A 200 21.92 20.77 -6.67
CA ILE A 200 23.30 20.79 -6.16
C ILE A 200 23.57 22.03 -5.30
N GLU A 201 23.13 23.21 -5.74
CA GLU A 201 23.25 24.45 -4.94
C GLU A 201 22.43 24.37 -3.64
N THR A 202 21.21 23.83 -3.69
CA THR A 202 20.38 23.60 -2.50
C THR A 202 21.12 22.70 -1.50
N ILE A 203 21.67 21.57 -1.95
CA ILE A 203 22.44 20.65 -1.10
C ILE A 203 23.66 21.35 -0.49
N SER A 204 24.44 22.08 -1.30
CA SER A 204 25.63 22.80 -0.85
C SER A 204 25.31 23.88 0.20
N LYS A 205 24.20 24.63 0.01
CA LYS A 205 23.74 25.63 0.98
C LYS A 205 23.31 24.97 2.30
N VAL A 206 22.55 23.85 2.25
CA VAL A 206 22.12 23.08 3.44
C VAL A 206 23.36 22.52 4.17
N ARG A 207 24.33 21.92 3.44
CA ARG A 207 25.58 21.41 4.03
C ARG A 207 26.36 22.52 4.73
N LYS A 208 26.49 23.66 4.08
CA LYS A 208 27.18 24.84 4.67
C LYS A 208 26.51 25.29 5.99
N ALA A 209 25.19 25.27 6.06
CA ALA A 209 24.44 25.72 7.23
C ALA A 209 24.46 24.71 8.38
N LEU A 210 24.43 23.40 8.08
CA LEU A 210 24.41 22.35 9.10
C LEU A 210 25.81 21.92 9.58
N GLY A 211 26.87 22.28 8.84
CA GLY A 211 28.24 21.86 9.12
C GLY A 211 28.60 20.47 8.59
N PRO A 212 29.87 20.03 8.72
CA PRO A 212 30.34 18.80 8.07
C PRO A 212 29.80 17.50 8.68
N ASP A 213 29.52 17.48 9.98
CA ASP A 213 29.23 16.25 10.74
C ASP A 213 27.73 15.91 10.84
N TYR A 214 26.84 16.82 10.47
CA TYR A 214 25.40 16.59 10.54
C TYR A 214 24.92 15.80 9.33
N PRO A 215 24.28 14.63 9.48
CA PRO A 215 23.91 13.77 8.37
C PRO A 215 22.84 14.41 7.45
N ILE A 216 23.13 14.43 6.14
CA ILE A 216 22.19 14.88 5.10
C ILE A 216 21.92 13.74 4.14
N LEU A 217 20.66 13.39 4.00
CA LEU A 217 20.17 12.35 3.11
C LEU A 217 19.59 12.99 1.84
N LEU A 218 19.66 12.26 0.74
CA LEU A 218 18.94 12.59 -0.50
C LEU A 218 17.96 11.47 -0.86
N ARG A 219 16.67 11.80 -0.93
CA ARG A 219 15.72 10.88 -1.54
C ARG A 219 15.65 11.11 -3.04
N ILE A 220 16.03 10.11 -3.83
CA ILE A 220 16.15 10.20 -5.29
C ILE A 220 15.31 9.12 -5.99
N ALA A 221 14.74 9.48 -7.16
CA ALA A 221 14.20 8.48 -8.08
C ALA A 221 15.35 7.85 -8.88
N GLY A 222 15.61 6.56 -8.69
CA GLY A 222 16.60 5.84 -9.48
C GLY A 222 16.23 5.69 -10.96
N ASN A 223 14.98 5.97 -11.31
CA ASN A 223 14.43 6.13 -12.66
C ASN A 223 13.07 6.81 -12.52
N ASP A 224 12.79 7.81 -13.32
CA ASP A 224 11.50 8.53 -13.30
C ASP A 224 10.34 7.70 -13.89
N PHE A 225 10.65 6.70 -14.70
CA PHE A 225 9.67 5.91 -15.47
C PHE A 225 8.69 6.77 -16.28
N MET A 226 9.17 7.90 -16.75
CA MET A 226 8.43 8.84 -17.59
C MET A 226 9.14 8.94 -18.95
N LYS A 227 8.39 8.81 -20.05
CA LYS A 227 8.97 8.91 -21.39
C LYS A 227 9.67 10.27 -21.58
N GLY A 228 10.94 10.24 -21.93
CA GLY A 228 11.75 11.43 -22.15
C GLY A 228 12.28 12.10 -20.87
N SER A 229 12.07 11.50 -19.70
CA SER A 229 12.65 11.95 -18.43
C SER A 229 13.92 11.18 -18.07
N ASN A 230 14.43 11.39 -16.85
CA ASN A 230 15.68 10.80 -16.38
C ASN A 230 15.54 9.29 -16.15
N THR A 231 16.59 8.58 -16.51
CA THR A 231 16.76 7.12 -16.29
C THR A 231 17.71 6.87 -15.09
N ASN A 232 18.07 5.60 -14.89
CA ASN A 232 19.08 5.27 -13.86
C ASN A 232 20.47 5.84 -14.20
N HIS A 233 20.74 6.12 -15.48
CA HIS A 233 22.00 6.73 -15.90
C HIS A 233 22.14 8.18 -15.36
N GLU A 234 21.15 9.03 -15.61
CA GLU A 234 21.12 10.42 -15.12
C GLU A 234 21.06 10.47 -13.59
N ALA A 235 20.29 9.55 -12.98
CA ALA A 235 20.22 9.45 -11.53
C ALA A 235 21.58 9.14 -10.88
N LYS A 236 22.42 8.29 -11.50
CA LYS A 236 23.79 8.02 -11.05
C LYS A 236 24.68 9.27 -11.11
N ILE A 237 24.62 10.01 -12.23
CA ILE A 237 25.42 11.24 -12.41
C ILE A 237 25.02 12.28 -11.35
N PHE A 238 23.72 12.52 -11.18
CA PHE A 238 23.22 13.45 -10.18
C PHE A 238 23.60 13.03 -8.75
N SER A 239 23.54 11.74 -8.44
CA SER A 239 23.95 11.23 -7.12
C SER A 239 25.43 11.46 -6.83
N ALA A 240 26.30 11.23 -7.81
CA ALA A 240 27.75 11.49 -7.66
C ALA A 240 28.06 12.98 -7.43
N GLU A 241 27.37 13.88 -8.13
CA GLU A 241 27.52 15.33 -7.90
C GLU A 241 26.90 15.76 -6.56
N ALA A 242 25.78 15.17 -6.15
CA ALA A 242 25.15 15.40 -4.86
C ALA A 242 26.04 14.96 -3.68
N GLU A 243 26.77 13.84 -3.82
CA GLU A 243 27.76 13.39 -2.83
C GLU A 243 28.87 14.44 -2.64
N LYS A 244 29.42 14.95 -3.74
CA LYS A 244 30.42 16.04 -3.71
C LYS A 244 29.88 17.33 -3.07
N ALA A 245 28.58 17.59 -3.26
CA ALA A 245 27.89 18.74 -2.68
C ALA A 245 27.56 18.56 -1.18
N GLY A 246 27.68 17.34 -0.65
CA GLY A 246 27.56 17.06 0.78
C GLY A 246 26.45 16.10 1.19
N ILE A 247 25.97 15.22 0.33
CA ILE A 247 25.06 14.13 0.71
C ILE A 247 25.85 12.96 1.30
N ASP A 248 25.36 12.42 2.43
CA ASP A 248 26.00 11.33 3.17
C ASP A 248 25.29 9.97 2.98
N LEU A 249 23.99 9.98 2.58
CA LEU A 249 23.18 8.77 2.47
C LEU A 249 22.11 8.95 1.39
N PHE A 250 21.99 7.96 0.50
CA PHE A 250 21.04 8.00 -0.63
C PHE A 250 19.85 7.08 -0.39
N ASN A 251 18.64 7.61 -0.41
CA ASN A 251 17.40 6.87 -0.27
C ASN A 251 16.72 6.72 -1.64
N VAL A 252 16.90 5.57 -2.29
CA VAL A 252 16.51 5.35 -3.67
C VAL A 252 15.09 4.80 -3.77
N THR A 253 14.26 5.47 -4.57
CA THR A 253 12.91 5.04 -4.95
C THR A 253 12.80 4.97 -6.48
N GLY A 254 11.65 4.54 -7.01
CA GLY A 254 11.37 4.55 -8.45
C GLY A 254 10.16 5.42 -8.78
N GLY A 255 10.21 6.05 -9.94
CA GLY A 255 9.09 6.70 -10.61
C GLY A 255 8.58 8.00 -10.03
N TRP A 256 7.77 8.67 -10.84
CA TRP A 256 6.98 9.84 -10.49
C TRP A 256 5.53 9.46 -10.18
N HIS A 257 4.78 10.36 -9.55
CA HIS A 257 3.35 10.16 -9.33
C HIS A 257 2.54 10.02 -10.63
N GLU A 258 3.00 10.59 -11.72
CA GLU A 258 2.34 10.56 -13.03
C GLU A 258 2.74 9.37 -13.92
N THR A 259 3.67 8.53 -13.47
CA THR A 259 4.11 7.37 -14.25
C THR A 259 3.00 6.32 -14.40
N ARG A 260 3.04 5.59 -15.50
CA ARG A 260 2.20 4.41 -15.72
C ARG A 260 2.83 3.10 -15.25
N VAL A 261 4.06 3.14 -14.76
CA VAL A 261 4.74 1.99 -14.15
C VAL A 261 4.35 1.91 -12.67
N PRO A 262 3.64 0.86 -12.22
CA PRO A 262 3.22 0.75 -10.83
C PRO A 262 4.44 0.59 -9.90
N GLN A 263 4.39 1.16 -8.69
CA GLN A 263 5.51 1.11 -7.75
C GLN A 263 5.14 0.52 -6.39
N LEU A 264 3.89 0.66 -5.99
CA LEU A 264 3.46 0.43 -4.62
C LEU A 264 2.33 -0.59 -4.49
N THR A 265 1.69 -0.97 -5.60
CA THR A 265 0.57 -1.90 -5.60
C THR A 265 1.05 -3.35 -5.46
N MET A 266 0.12 -4.24 -5.12
CA MET A 266 0.38 -5.67 -4.92
C MET A 266 0.90 -6.36 -6.19
N GLY A 267 0.48 -5.92 -7.38
CA GLY A 267 0.95 -6.46 -8.67
C GLY A 267 2.44 -6.19 -8.95
N VAL A 268 3.10 -5.32 -8.18
CA VAL A 268 4.56 -5.11 -8.27
C VAL A 268 5.27 -6.20 -7.47
N PRO A 269 6.15 -7.01 -8.08
CA PRO A 269 6.90 -8.03 -7.35
C PRO A 269 7.73 -7.44 -6.19
N ARG A 270 7.90 -8.21 -5.13
CA ARG A 270 8.82 -7.84 -4.05
C ARG A 270 10.23 -7.64 -4.60
N LYS A 271 10.94 -6.64 -4.10
CA LYS A 271 12.33 -6.29 -4.52
C LYS A 271 12.46 -5.83 -5.98
N ALA A 272 11.37 -5.59 -6.72
CA ALA A 272 11.42 -5.26 -8.15
C ALA A 272 12.33 -4.07 -8.49
N TYR A 273 12.54 -3.15 -7.55
CA TYR A 273 13.29 -1.91 -7.77
C TYR A 273 14.69 -1.88 -7.14
N VAL A 274 15.17 -3.01 -6.59
CA VAL A 274 16.51 -3.09 -5.97
C VAL A 274 17.63 -2.75 -6.96
N TYR A 275 17.46 -3.07 -8.24
CA TYR A 275 18.44 -2.73 -9.27
C TYR A 275 18.69 -1.22 -9.42
N LEU A 276 17.70 -0.37 -9.09
CA LEU A 276 17.85 1.08 -9.08
C LEU A 276 18.83 1.54 -7.99
N ALA A 277 18.66 1.00 -6.78
CA ALA A 277 19.57 1.26 -5.65
C ALA A 277 20.98 0.74 -5.96
N ARG A 278 21.09 -0.47 -6.52
CA ARG A 278 22.39 -1.04 -6.96
C ARG A 278 23.07 -0.14 -7.98
N GLY A 279 22.31 0.44 -8.91
CA GLY A 279 22.82 1.39 -9.90
C GLY A 279 23.41 2.65 -9.23
N ILE A 280 22.68 3.26 -8.29
CA ILE A 280 23.19 4.44 -7.53
C ILE A 280 24.43 4.03 -6.72
N ARG A 281 24.39 2.91 -6.01
CA ARG A 281 25.50 2.40 -5.20
C ARG A 281 26.80 2.22 -6.00
N SER A 282 26.71 1.93 -7.29
CA SER A 282 27.89 1.83 -8.17
C SER A 282 28.52 3.19 -8.54
N ALA A 283 27.87 4.31 -8.21
CA ALA A 283 28.30 5.66 -8.60
C ALA A 283 28.68 6.54 -7.42
N VAL A 284 28.40 6.10 -6.19
CA VAL A 284 28.67 6.86 -4.95
C VAL A 284 29.50 6.03 -3.97
N SER A 285 30.18 6.69 -3.04
CA SER A 285 30.96 6.06 -1.96
C SER A 285 30.13 5.90 -0.69
N GLY A 286 29.18 6.80 -0.47
CA GLY A 286 28.26 6.78 0.67
C GLY A 286 27.24 5.63 0.61
N PRO A 287 26.66 5.27 1.76
CA PRO A 287 25.70 4.18 1.83
C PRO A 287 24.40 4.50 1.08
N VAL A 288 23.71 3.43 0.63
CA VAL A 288 22.50 3.50 -0.17
C VAL A 288 21.37 2.70 0.47
N ILE A 289 20.19 3.29 0.55
CA ILE A 289 18.94 2.67 1.00
C ILE A 289 18.14 2.19 -0.22
N SER A 290 17.71 0.93 -0.25
CA SER A 290 16.73 0.44 -1.21
C SER A 290 15.31 0.58 -0.71
N SER A 291 14.43 1.10 -1.55
CA SER A 291 13.01 1.27 -1.24
C SER A 291 12.12 0.43 -2.17
N ASN A 292 10.81 0.47 -1.90
CA ASN A 292 9.73 -0.14 -2.66
C ASN A 292 9.64 -1.67 -2.57
N ARG A 293 8.52 -2.15 -2.10
CA ARG A 293 8.16 -3.58 -2.07
C ARG A 293 9.16 -4.47 -1.32
N ILE A 294 9.74 -3.95 -0.23
CA ILE A 294 10.45 -4.71 0.81
C ILE A 294 9.58 -4.63 2.06
N ASN A 295 8.97 -5.73 2.48
CA ASN A 295 7.94 -5.77 3.52
C ASN A 295 8.07 -6.98 4.46
N ASP A 296 9.14 -7.75 4.34
CA ASP A 296 9.49 -8.86 5.22
C ASP A 296 11.01 -8.91 5.50
N PRO A 297 11.43 -9.53 6.62
CA PRO A 297 12.84 -9.60 7.01
C PRO A 297 13.69 -10.43 6.04
N GLU A 298 13.15 -11.50 5.44
CA GLU A 298 13.84 -12.37 4.52
C GLU A 298 14.23 -11.61 3.24
N ALA A 299 13.29 -10.88 2.65
CA ALA A 299 13.56 -10.04 1.48
C ALA A 299 14.56 -8.92 1.80
N ALA A 300 14.49 -8.34 3.00
CA ALA A 300 15.42 -7.32 3.46
C ALA A 300 16.84 -7.87 3.60
N GLU A 301 17.01 -9.00 4.29
CA GLU A 301 18.30 -9.69 4.47
C GLU A 301 18.93 -10.07 3.13
N GLU A 302 18.12 -10.60 2.19
CA GLU A 302 18.59 -10.96 0.86
C GLU A 302 19.13 -9.74 0.08
N VAL A 303 18.43 -8.60 0.14
CA VAL A 303 18.87 -7.35 -0.51
C VAL A 303 20.24 -6.91 0.04
N LEU A 304 20.41 -6.91 1.35
CA LEU A 304 21.66 -6.52 2.00
C LEU A 304 22.78 -7.52 1.70
N ARG A 305 22.54 -8.81 1.88
CA ARG A 305 23.51 -9.88 1.65
C ARG A 305 24.01 -9.92 0.21
N SER A 306 23.12 -9.64 -0.77
CA SER A 306 23.49 -9.61 -2.20
C SER A 306 24.18 -8.32 -2.64
N GLY A 307 24.42 -7.37 -1.74
CA GLY A 307 25.00 -6.06 -2.05
C GLY A 307 24.08 -5.17 -2.90
N GLY A 308 22.77 -5.42 -2.84
CA GLY A 308 21.77 -4.60 -3.53
C GLY A 308 21.63 -3.19 -2.95
N ALA A 309 21.88 -3.05 -1.65
CA ALA A 309 21.91 -1.80 -0.89
C ALA A 309 22.64 -1.99 0.44
N ASP A 310 22.84 -0.92 1.19
CA ASP A 310 23.45 -0.92 2.53
C ASP A 310 22.39 -0.84 3.64
N LEU A 311 21.21 -0.29 3.35
CA LEU A 311 20.03 -0.25 4.21
C LEU A 311 18.76 -0.53 3.37
N VAL A 312 17.65 -0.82 4.05
CA VAL A 312 16.35 -1.08 3.42
C VAL A 312 15.24 -0.27 4.06
N THR A 313 14.22 0.14 3.27
CA THR A 313 13.02 0.75 3.85
C THR A 313 11.86 -0.23 3.93
N MET A 314 11.17 -0.23 5.08
CA MET A 314 10.00 -1.05 5.36
C MET A 314 8.78 -0.22 5.81
N ALA A 315 8.57 0.99 5.23
CA ALA A 315 7.55 1.95 5.69
C ALA A 315 6.18 1.33 5.96
N ARG A 316 5.54 0.72 4.96
CA ARG A 316 4.24 0.07 5.12
C ARG A 316 4.31 -1.26 5.87
N GLY A 317 5.47 -1.92 5.90
CA GLY A 317 5.72 -3.04 6.79
C GLY A 317 5.58 -2.62 8.26
N LEU A 318 6.20 -1.51 8.63
CA LEU A 318 6.11 -0.92 9.98
C LEU A 318 4.75 -0.26 10.27
N LEU A 319 3.98 0.10 9.25
CA LEU A 319 2.58 0.50 9.42
C LEU A 319 1.70 -0.71 9.76
N ALA A 320 1.95 -1.84 9.11
CA ALA A 320 1.23 -3.09 9.33
C ALA A 320 1.62 -3.75 10.67
N ASP A 321 2.90 -3.77 10.98
CA ASP A 321 3.42 -4.31 12.24
C ASP A 321 4.52 -3.41 12.81
N PRO A 322 4.23 -2.57 13.82
CA PRO A 322 5.23 -1.72 14.42
C PRO A 322 6.35 -2.49 15.13
N ASP A 323 6.10 -3.74 15.55
CA ASP A 323 7.05 -4.60 16.25
C ASP A 323 7.82 -5.58 15.32
N LEU A 324 7.67 -5.41 14.00
CA LEU A 324 8.33 -6.24 12.98
C LEU A 324 9.83 -6.42 13.24
N PRO A 325 10.64 -5.36 13.53
CA PRO A 325 12.07 -5.53 13.78
C PRO A 325 12.38 -6.37 15.01
N ASN A 326 11.66 -6.19 16.12
CA ASN A 326 11.87 -6.97 17.34
C ASN A 326 11.45 -8.44 17.13
N LYS A 327 10.30 -8.69 16.47
CA LYS A 327 9.86 -10.05 16.14
C LYS A 327 10.90 -10.77 15.29
N ALA A 328 11.41 -10.12 14.23
CA ALA A 328 12.46 -10.68 13.39
C ALA A 328 13.74 -10.96 14.19
N ARG A 329 14.19 -10.02 15.02
CA ARG A 329 15.42 -10.17 15.83
C ARG A 329 15.34 -11.29 16.84
N THR A 330 14.15 -11.60 17.37
CA THR A 330 13.92 -12.59 18.42
C THR A 330 13.44 -13.96 17.92
N GLY A 331 13.52 -14.22 16.60
CA GLY A 331 13.12 -15.49 16.00
C GLY A 331 11.60 -15.69 15.93
N LYS A 332 10.83 -14.61 16.00
CA LYS A 332 9.36 -14.61 15.93
C LYS A 332 8.82 -14.10 14.59
N SER A 333 9.58 -14.26 13.51
CA SER A 333 9.21 -13.80 12.16
C SER A 333 7.85 -14.33 11.72
N ARG A 334 7.48 -15.55 12.11
CA ARG A 334 6.18 -16.16 11.85
C ARG A 334 4.99 -15.34 12.40
N LEU A 335 5.21 -14.51 13.42
CA LEU A 335 4.16 -13.72 14.09
C LEU A 335 4.08 -12.28 13.54
N ILE A 336 4.86 -11.95 12.52
CA ILE A 336 4.78 -10.64 11.86
C ILE A 336 3.46 -10.53 11.10
N THR A 337 2.81 -9.39 11.24
CA THR A 337 1.67 -9.00 10.40
C THR A 337 2.19 -8.25 9.19
N HIS A 338 2.23 -8.91 8.02
CA HIS A 338 2.84 -8.35 6.83
C HIS A 338 1.97 -7.30 6.12
N CYS A 339 2.63 -6.28 5.56
CA CYS A 339 1.98 -5.40 4.59
C CYS A 339 1.76 -6.15 3.27
N VAL A 340 0.52 -6.34 2.88
CA VAL A 340 0.12 -7.01 1.63
C VAL A 340 -0.08 -6.04 0.45
N ALA A 341 0.39 -4.80 0.56
CA ALA A 341 0.32 -3.75 -0.47
C ALA A 341 -1.07 -3.50 -1.07
N CYS A 342 -2.13 -3.69 -0.28
CA CYS A 342 -3.53 -3.50 -0.68
C CYS A 342 -3.91 -2.03 -0.89
N ASN A 343 -3.17 -1.09 -0.32
CA ASN A 343 -3.40 0.36 -0.29
C ASN A 343 -4.71 0.84 0.39
N GLN A 344 -5.62 -0.04 0.76
CA GLN A 344 -6.99 0.29 1.22
C GLN A 344 -7.04 1.25 2.41
N GLY A 345 -6.20 1.03 3.45
CA GLY A 345 -6.20 1.85 4.66
C GLY A 345 -5.21 3.02 4.63
N CYS A 346 -4.18 2.96 3.80
CA CYS A 346 -3.14 3.99 3.71
C CYS A 346 -3.39 4.93 2.53
N PHE A 347 -2.96 4.58 1.32
CA PHE A 347 -3.05 5.47 0.16
C PHE A 347 -4.49 5.87 -0.19
N ASP A 348 -5.43 4.93 -0.24
CA ASP A 348 -6.83 5.25 -0.56
C ASP A 348 -7.45 6.22 0.46
N SER A 349 -7.07 6.10 1.75
CA SER A 349 -7.51 7.05 2.78
C SER A 349 -6.95 8.45 2.53
N ILE A 350 -5.64 8.58 2.29
CA ILE A 350 -4.98 9.87 2.05
C ILE A 350 -5.55 10.56 0.79
N PHE A 351 -5.73 9.83 -0.30
CA PHE A 351 -6.32 10.41 -1.52
C PHE A 351 -7.82 10.76 -1.39
N GLN A 352 -8.47 10.30 -0.33
CA GLN A 352 -9.83 10.71 0.06
C GLN A 352 -9.83 11.79 1.16
N GLY A 353 -8.68 12.40 1.46
CA GLY A 353 -8.54 13.41 2.50
C GLY A 353 -8.73 12.90 3.94
N ARG A 354 -8.56 11.58 4.16
CA ARG A 354 -8.70 10.94 5.46
C ARG A 354 -7.33 10.51 6.01
N PRO A 355 -7.15 10.49 7.34
CA PRO A 355 -5.92 9.97 7.95
C PRO A 355 -5.61 8.54 7.53
N ALA A 356 -4.32 8.23 7.39
CA ALA A 356 -3.84 6.89 7.07
C ALA A 356 -4.19 5.89 8.18
N THR A 357 -4.54 4.68 7.79
CA THR A 357 -4.75 3.52 8.65
C THR A 357 -4.23 2.29 7.93
N CYS A 358 -4.43 1.09 8.46
CA CYS A 358 -4.00 -0.13 7.80
C CYS A 358 -5.13 -1.17 7.77
N MET A 359 -5.17 -1.97 6.70
CA MET A 359 -6.12 -3.07 6.56
C MET A 359 -5.87 -4.16 7.60
N VAL A 360 -4.60 -4.55 7.77
CA VAL A 360 -4.21 -5.66 8.66
C VAL A 360 -3.87 -5.22 10.09
N ASN A 361 -3.69 -3.91 10.33
CA ASN A 361 -3.43 -3.34 11.65
C ASN A 361 -4.51 -2.32 12.03
N PRO A 362 -5.55 -2.70 12.75
CA PRO A 362 -6.64 -1.80 13.12
C PRO A 362 -6.22 -0.69 14.10
N ARG A 363 -5.05 -0.83 14.76
CA ARG A 363 -4.48 0.16 15.69
C ARG A 363 -3.70 1.26 14.98
N ALA A 364 -3.33 1.07 13.70
CA ALA A 364 -2.50 2.04 12.97
C ALA A 364 -3.11 3.45 12.98
N GLY A 365 -2.38 4.41 13.54
CA GLY A 365 -2.81 5.79 13.76
C GLY A 365 -3.72 6.00 14.99
N ARG A 366 -3.97 4.95 15.78
CA ARG A 366 -4.79 5.00 17.00
C ARG A 366 -4.14 4.19 18.14
N GLU A 367 -2.80 4.17 18.16
CA GLU A 367 -1.99 3.32 19.02
C GLU A 367 -2.26 3.58 20.52
N ALA A 368 -2.47 4.83 20.90
CA ALA A 368 -2.78 5.21 22.30
C ALA A 368 -4.23 4.93 22.70
N GLU A 369 -5.17 5.03 21.73
CA GLU A 369 -6.60 4.87 22.00
C GLU A 369 -7.02 3.40 22.06
N LEU A 370 -6.51 2.61 21.13
CA LEU A 370 -6.90 1.21 20.91
C LEU A 370 -5.94 0.25 21.62
N GLN A 371 -5.78 0.40 22.92
CA GLN A 371 -4.99 -0.51 23.73
C GLN A 371 -5.79 -1.75 24.13
N VAL A 372 -5.20 -2.92 23.93
CA VAL A 372 -5.77 -4.18 24.42
C VAL A 372 -5.46 -4.31 25.90
N LYS A 373 -6.50 -4.21 26.75
CA LYS A 373 -6.40 -4.31 28.20
C LYS A 373 -7.12 -5.58 28.69
N PRO A 374 -6.65 -6.22 29.77
CA PRO A 374 -7.37 -7.35 30.36
C PRO A 374 -8.84 -7.03 30.63
N ALA A 375 -9.71 -7.97 30.35
CA ALA A 375 -11.14 -7.85 30.66
C ALA A 375 -11.36 -7.92 32.18
N PRO A 376 -12.34 -7.18 32.74
CA PRO A 376 -12.68 -7.25 34.16
C PRO A 376 -13.09 -8.67 34.60
N LYS A 377 -13.69 -9.42 33.70
CA LYS A 377 -14.14 -10.81 33.95
C LYS A 377 -13.91 -11.63 32.68
N SER A 378 -13.32 -12.83 32.85
CA SER A 378 -13.20 -13.78 31.74
C SER A 378 -14.57 -14.37 31.39
N ARG A 379 -14.85 -14.48 30.09
CA ARG A 379 -16.08 -15.08 29.52
C ARG A 379 -15.73 -16.18 28.54
N LYS A 380 -16.65 -17.13 28.36
CA LYS A 380 -16.56 -18.14 27.30
C LYS A 380 -17.20 -17.58 26.03
N ILE A 381 -16.39 -17.37 25.01
CA ILE A 381 -16.80 -16.76 23.74
C ILE A 381 -16.71 -17.80 22.63
N LEU A 382 -17.82 -18.04 21.94
CA LEU A 382 -17.87 -18.85 20.72
C LEU A 382 -17.90 -17.92 19.50
N VAL A 383 -16.87 -18.02 18.66
CA VAL A 383 -16.78 -17.30 17.38
C VAL A 383 -17.15 -18.27 16.26
N VAL A 384 -18.18 -17.93 15.48
CA VAL A 384 -18.64 -18.73 14.34
C VAL A 384 -18.18 -18.10 13.04
N GLY A 385 -17.23 -18.75 12.38
CA GLY A 385 -16.60 -18.32 11.14
C GLY A 385 -15.13 -17.93 11.28
N GLY A 386 -14.27 -18.63 10.57
CA GLY A 386 -12.80 -18.49 10.56
C GLY A 386 -12.26 -17.51 9.50
N GLY A 387 -13.08 -16.56 9.08
CA GLY A 387 -12.64 -15.44 8.22
C GLY A 387 -11.90 -14.35 8.98
N PRO A 388 -11.43 -13.27 8.29
CA PRO A 388 -10.64 -12.20 8.91
C PRO A 388 -11.31 -11.54 10.12
N ALA A 389 -12.64 -11.34 10.09
CA ALA A 389 -13.37 -10.75 11.22
C ALA A 389 -13.33 -11.64 12.46
N GLY A 390 -13.67 -12.94 12.29
CA GLY A 390 -13.71 -13.92 13.37
C GLY A 390 -12.33 -14.18 13.98
N MET A 391 -11.30 -14.38 13.15
CA MET A 391 -9.92 -14.58 13.63
C MET A 391 -9.39 -13.37 14.38
N THR A 392 -9.62 -12.16 13.87
CA THR A 392 -9.19 -10.91 14.53
C THR A 392 -9.87 -10.75 15.89
N LEU A 393 -11.18 -10.99 15.96
CA LEU A 393 -11.92 -10.96 17.22
C LEU A 393 -11.37 -12.00 18.19
N ALA A 394 -11.18 -13.24 17.73
CA ALA A 394 -10.70 -14.34 18.56
C ALA A 394 -9.33 -14.02 19.17
N CYS A 395 -8.40 -13.51 18.38
CA CYS A 395 -7.09 -13.06 18.86
C CYS A 395 -7.22 -11.94 19.91
N THR A 396 -8.03 -10.91 19.62
CA THR A 396 -8.19 -9.75 20.51
C THR A 396 -8.85 -10.13 21.83
N ALA A 397 -9.91 -10.92 21.79
CA ALA A 397 -10.61 -11.41 22.98
C ALA A 397 -9.70 -12.33 23.83
N LYS A 398 -8.87 -13.16 23.19
CA LYS A 398 -7.90 -14.02 23.87
C LYS A 398 -6.85 -13.19 24.60
N ASP A 399 -6.33 -12.12 23.97
CA ASP A 399 -5.38 -11.18 24.60
C ASP A 399 -5.98 -10.47 25.83
N ARG A 400 -7.30 -10.32 25.89
CA ARG A 400 -8.01 -9.76 27.04
C ARG A 400 -8.27 -10.79 28.16
N GLY A 401 -7.94 -12.07 27.94
CA GLY A 401 -8.04 -13.13 28.94
C GLY A 401 -9.36 -13.91 28.89
N HIS A 402 -10.11 -13.83 27.79
CA HIS A 402 -11.31 -14.66 27.59
C HIS A 402 -10.95 -16.10 27.20
N HIS A 403 -11.87 -17.04 27.47
CA HIS A 403 -11.84 -18.39 26.91
C HIS A 403 -12.52 -18.37 25.55
N VAL A 404 -11.76 -18.45 24.46
CA VAL A 404 -12.26 -18.28 23.10
C VAL A 404 -12.18 -19.60 22.33
N ILE A 405 -13.30 -19.97 21.71
CA ILE A 405 -13.42 -21.11 20.80
C ILE A 405 -13.85 -20.56 19.45
N LEU A 406 -13.11 -20.88 18.38
CA LEU A 406 -13.45 -20.53 17.01
C LEU A 406 -13.92 -21.77 16.27
N MET A 407 -15.10 -21.71 15.69
CA MET A 407 -15.70 -22.81 14.90
C MET A 407 -15.83 -22.40 13.44
N GLU A 408 -15.33 -23.24 12.53
CA GLU A 408 -15.35 -23.04 11.09
C GLU A 408 -15.93 -24.28 10.39
N LYS A 409 -16.82 -24.05 9.41
CA LYS A 409 -17.48 -25.13 8.66
C LYS A 409 -16.57 -25.84 7.65
N SER A 410 -15.54 -25.14 7.15
CA SER A 410 -14.56 -25.70 6.21
C SER A 410 -13.37 -26.35 6.93
N ASP A 411 -12.56 -27.05 6.15
CA ASP A 411 -11.32 -27.70 6.59
C ASP A 411 -10.16 -26.71 6.84
N LYS A 412 -10.34 -25.42 6.51
CA LYS A 412 -9.32 -24.39 6.59
C LYS A 412 -9.87 -23.03 7.04
N LEU A 413 -9.02 -22.26 7.72
CA LEU A 413 -9.27 -20.87 8.08
C LEU A 413 -8.90 -19.92 6.92
N GLY A 414 -9.46 -18.71 6.93
CA GLY A 414 -9.15 -17.64 5.98
C GLY A 414 -10.39 -17.07 5.29
N GLY A 415 -11.42 -17.90 5.08
CA GLY A 415 -12.66 -17.46 4.43
C GLY A 415 -12.43 -16.90 3.02
N GLN A 416 -13.21 -15.92 2.61
CA GLN A 416 -13.21 -15.38 1.25
C GLN A 416 -11.87 -14.77 0.80
N ILE A 417 -10.96 -14.39 1.71
CA ILE A 417 -9.67 -13.81 1.33
C ILE A 417 -8.82 -14.81 0.54
N LEU A 418 -9.04 -16.13 0.74
CA LEU A 418 -8.33 -17.19 0.03
C LEU A 418 -8.66 -17.25 -1.46
N LEU A 419 -9.81 -16.73 -1.91
CA LEU A 419 -10.17 -16.66 -3.33
C LEU A 419 -9.17 -15.83 -4.15
N ASN A 420 -8.41 -14.96 -3.49
CA ASN A 420 -7.39 -14.13 -4.16
C ASN A 420 -6.13 -14.91 -4.58
N HIS A 421 -5.94 -16.14 -4.14
CA HIS A 421 -4.79 -16.98 -4.49
C HIS A 421 -4.64 -17.17 -6.01
N SER A 422 -5.75 -17.40 -6.70
CA SER A 422 -5.79 -17.66 -8.15
C SER A 422 -5.70 -16.40 -9.01
N ILE A 423 -5.92 -15.21 -8.44
CA ILE A 423 -6.01 -13.95 -9.18
C ILE A 423 -4.60 -13.38 -9.42
N PRO A 424 -4.19 -13.13 -10.69
CA PRO A 424 -2.89 -12.55 -11.00
C PRO A 424 -2.63 -11.25 -10.23
N GLY A 425 -1.45 -11.16 -9.56
CA GLY A 425 -1.05 -10.00 -8.79
C GLY A 425 -1.81 -9.78 -7.47
N ARG A 426 -2.67 -10.74 -7.01
CA ARG A 426 -3.45 -10.65 -5.77
C ARG A 426 -3.04 -11.64 -4.69
N ARG A 427 -2.17 -12.58 -5.00
CA ARG A 427 -1.77 -13.68 -4.10
C ARG A 427 -1.28 -13.21 -2.72
N GLU A 428 -0.67 -12.04 -2.60
CA GLU A 428 -0.20 -11.52 -1.30
C GLU A 428 -1.35 -11.25 -0.30
N LEU A 429 -2.62 -11.15 -0.75
CA LEU A 429 -3.74 -11.05 0.19
C LEU A 429 -3.90 -12.30 1.07
N GLU A 430 -3.53 -13.47 0.56
CA GLU A 430 -3.51 -14.71 1.32
C GLU A 430 -2.58 -14.62 2.56
N THR A 431 -1.48 -13.87 2.44
CA THR A 431 -0.56 -13.65 3.56
C THR A 431 -1.26 -13.03 4.77
N ALA A 432 -2.25 -12.16 4.56
CA ALA A 432 -3.01 -11.60 5.68
C ALA A 432 -3.85 -12.66 6.45
N ALA A 433 -4.36 -13.68 5.76
CA ALA A 433 -5.00 -14.82 6.42
C ALA A 433 -3.99 -15.70 7.14
N ILE A 434 -2.85 -16.00 6.50
CA ILE A 434 -1.76 -16.80 7.08
C ILE A 434 -1.24 -16.15 8.37
N ASP A 435 -1.02 -14.83 8.37
CA ASP A 435 -0.57 -14.08 9.54
C ASP A 435 -1.59 -14.16 10.70
N LEU A 436 -2.88 -14.03 10.39
CA LEU A 436 -3.95 -14.18 11.39
C LEU A 436 -3.99 -15.61 11.96
N ILE A 437 -3.83 -16.63 11.12
CA ILE A 437 -3.79 -18.05 11.55
C ILE A 437 -2.60 -18.29 12.47
N HIS A 438 -1.41 -17.79 12.12
CA HIS A 438 -0.23 -17.93 12.93
C HIS A 438 -0.37 -17.26 14.31
N ASN A 439 -0.92 -16.04 14.33
CA ASN A 439 -1.17 -15.32 15.58
C ASN A 439 -2.25 -16.01 16.42
N LEU A 440 -3.29 -16.56 15.80
CA LEU A 440 -4.34 -17.31 16.48
C LEU A 440 -3.80 -18.59 17.14
N GLN A 441 -2.91 -19.31 16.45
CA GLN A 441 -2.24 -20.51 16.96
C GLN A 441 -1.28 -20.18 18.12
N ASP A 442 -0.47 -19.11 17.98
CA ASP A 442 0.47 -18.67 19.03
C ASP A 442 -0.25 -18.30 20.33
N LYS A 443 -1.43 -17.67 20.21
CA LYS A 443 -2.28 -17.30 21.35
C LYS A 443 -3.03 -18.50 21.98
N GLY A 444 -2.98 -19.68 21.36
CA GLY A 444 -3.66 -20.86 21.84
C GLY A 444 -5.20 -20.70 21.83
N VAL A 445 -5.74 -20.13 20.78
CA VAL A 445 -7.20 -20.13 20.56
C VAL A 445 -7.65 -21.52 20.13
N GLU A 446 -8.60 -22.10 20.84
CA GLU A 446 -9.21 -23.39 20.48
C GLU A 446 -9.96 -23.25 19.14
N THR A 447 -9.61 -24.10 18.17
CA THR A 447 -10.19 -24.05 16.82
C THR A 447 -10.83 -25.39 16.46
N ILE A 448 -12.10 -25.35 16.03
CA ILE A 448 -12.88 -26.51 15.59
C ILE A 448 -13.17 -26.31 14.09
N LEU A 449 -12.56 -27.12 13.24
CA LEU A 449 -12.77 -27.12 11.79
C LEU A 449 -13.80 -28.19 11.39
N GLU A 450 -14.27 -28.12 10.13
CA GLU A 450 -15.23 -29.06 9.52
C GLU A 450 -16.53 -29.20 10.33
N GLN A 451 -16.88 -28.16 11.11
CA GLN A 451 -18.04 -28.17 11.97
C GLN A 451 -18.95 -26.96 11.72
N THR A 452 -20.11 -27.23 11.15
CA THR A 452 -21.15 -26.20 11.05
C THR A 452 -21.76 -25.93 12.42
N ALA A 453 -21.74 -24.64 12.83
CA ALA A 453 -22.41 -24.22 14.05
C ALA A 453 -23.92 -24.30 13.89
N THR A 454 -24.56 -25.03 14.80
CA THR A 454 -26.03 -25.17 14.87
C THR A 454 -26.54 -24.76 16.25
N PRO A 455 -27.82 -24.36 16.40
CA PRO A 455 -28.37 -24.02 17.71
C PRO A 455 -28.19 -25.12 18.75
N SER A 456 -28.25 -26.41 18.34
CA SER A 456 -28.06 -27.54 19.24
C SER A 456 -26.63 -27.67 19.75
N ILE A 457 -25.64 -27.45 18.90
CA ILE A 457 -24.21 -27.43 19.27
C ILE A 457 -23.95 -26.28 20.23
N ILE A 458 -24.43 -25.07 19.91
CA ILE A 458 -24.23 -23.85 20.71
C ILE A 458 -24.83 -24.06 22.10
N ARG A 459 -26.05 -24.57 22.23
CA ARG A 459 -26.65 -24.89 23.52
C ARG A 459 -25.78 -25.83 24.35
N ARG A 460 -25.28 -26.90 23.74
CA ARG A 460 -24.41 -27.90 24.41
C ARG A 460 -23.10 -27.28 24.88
N MET A 461 -22.53 -26.33 24.11
CA MET A 461 -21.31 -25.61 24.46
C MET A 461 -21.53 -24.58 25.57
N ALA A 462 -22.74 -24.08 25.75
CA ALA A 462 -23.11 -23.08 26.74
C ALA A 462 -22.13 -21.89 26.82
N PRO A 463 -21.91 -21.13 25.74
CA PRO A 463 -21.06 -19.94 25.77
C PRO A 463 -21.78 -18.77 26.46
N ASP A 464 -21.02 -17.85 27.06
CA ASP A 464 -21.55 -16.59 27.57
C ASP A 464 -21.85 -15.62 26.42
N VAL A 465 -21.08 -15.72 25.31
CA VAL A 465 -21.20 -14.85 24.12
C VAL A 465 -21.06 -15.69 22.86
N VAL A 466 -21.92 -15.45 21.88
CA VAL A 466 -21.77 -15.96 20.51
C VAL A 466 -21.51 -14.79 19.56
N VAL A 467 -20.47 -14.91 18.74
CA VAL A 467 -20.16 -13.95 17.69
C VAL A 467 -20.30 -14.61 16.33
N VAL A 468 -21.31 -14.20 15.56
CA VAL A 468 -21.55 -14.67 14.20
C VAL A 468 -20.69 -13.84 13.23
N ALA A 469 -19.64 -14.45 12.69
CA ALA A 469 -18.71 -13.92 11.69
C ALA A 469 -18.70 -14.82 10.44
N ALA A 470 -19.85 -15.41 10.10
CA ALA A 470 -20.03 -16.44 9.05
C ALA A 470 -19.80 -15.90 7.61
N GLY A 471 -19.61 -14.58 7.47
CA GLY A 471 -19.30 -13.98 6.18
C GLY A 471 -20.52 -13.74 5.30
N ALA A 472 -20.39 -13.99 4.01
CA ALA A 472 -21.44 -13.78 3.03
C ALA A 472 -21.46 -14.93 2.01
N GLN A 473 -22.53 -15.01 1.24
CA GLN A 473 -22.70 -15.92 0.11
C GLN A 473 -22.81 -15.13 -1.20
N PRO A 474 -22.41 -15.71 -2.36
CA PRO A 474 -22.63 -15.08 -3.65
C PRO A 474 -24.12 -14.80 -3.90
N ALA A 475 -24.42 -13.61 -4.38
CA ALA A 475 -25.78 -13.27 -4.75
C ALA A 475 -26.16 -13.94 -6.09
N LYS A 476 -27.41 -14.40 -6.17
CA LYS A 476 -28.01 -14.96 -7.39
C LYS A 476 -29.15 -14.04 -7.83
N PRO A 477 -28.95 -13.20 -8.87
CA PRO A 477 -29.97 -12.27 -9.32
C PRO A 477 -31.14 -13.02 -9.99
N LYS A 478 -32.30 -12.37 -10.05
CA LYS A 478 -33.51 -12.95 -10.68
C LYS A 478 -33.46 -12.71 -12.18
N ILE A 479 -32.75 -13.55 -12.93
CA ILE A 479 -32.62 -13.49 -14.38
C ILE A 479 -33.10 -14.81 -14.98
N LYS A 480 -33.90 -14.76 -16.04
CA LYS A 480 -34.37 -15.97 -16.73
C LYS A 480 -33.17 -16.77 -17.26
N GLY A 481 -33.14 -18.10 -16.98
CA GLY A 481 -32.06 -18.97 -17.42
C GLY A 481 -30.83 -19.00 -16.52
N ILE A 482 -30.88 -18.40 -15.33
CA ILE A 482 -29.73 -18.32 -14.39
C ILE A 482 -29.30 -19.67 -13.81
N ASP A 483 -30.14 -20.69 -13.92
CA ASP A 483 -29.88 -22.07 -13.49
C ASP A 483 -29.37 -22.96 -14.65
N GLY A 484 -28.99 -22.37 -15.78
CA GLY A 484 -28.48 -23.11 -16.93
C GLY A 484 -27.11 -23.78 -16.65
N ASP A 485 -26.82 -24.88 -17.33
CA ASP A 485 -25.57 -25.66 -17.14
C ASP A 485 -24.31 -24.88 -17.50
N ASN A 486 -24.43 -23.81 -18.31
CA ASN A 486 -23.34 -22.92 -18.68
C ASN A 486 -23.17 -21.73 -17.72
N VAL A 487 -23.86 -21.71 -16.58
CA VAL A 487 -23.81 -20.63 -15.59
C VAL A 487 -23.04 -21.08 -14.34
N ILE A 488 -22.02 -20.33 -13.96
CA ILE A 488 -21.19 -20.63 -12.79
C ILE A 488 -21.03 -19.39 -11.90
N GLN A 489 -20.81 -19.59 -10.60
CA GLN A 489 -20.48 -18.51 -9.67
C GLN A 489 -18.99 -18.15 -9.78
N ALA A 490 -18.66 -16.86 -9.71
CA ALA A 490 -17.28 -16.39 -9.74
C ALA A 490 -16.45 -16.99 -8.58
N TRP A 491 -17.04 -17.17 -7.41
CA TRP A 491 -16.35 -17.77 -6.27
C TRP A 491 -16.00 -19.24 -6.51
N ASP A 492 -16.93 -20.03 -7.05
CA ASP A 492 -16.67 -21.44 -7.40
C ASP A 492 -15.59 -21.56 -8.47
N LEU A 493 -15.61 -20.67 -9.47
CA LEU A 493 -14.60 -20.61 -10.52
C LEU A 493 -13.22 -20.35 -9.94
N LEU A 494 -13.08 -19.36 -9.05
CA LEU A 494 -11.80 -18.96 -8.45
C LEU A 494 -11.27 -20.00 -7.44
N GLU A 495 -12.18 -20.64 -6.67
CA GLU A 495 -11.81 -21.63 -5.66
C GLU A 495 -11.44 -22.98 -6.27
N LYS A 496 -12.27 -23.46 -7.22
CA LYS A 496 -12.19 -24.82 -7.78
C LYS A 496 -11.49 -24.86 -9.13
N ASN A 497 -11.09 -23.71 -9.68
CA ASN A 497 -10.50 -23.59 -11.02
C ASN A 497 -11.33 -24.32 -12.10
N ILE A 498 -12.65 -24.07 -12.11
CA ILE A 498 -13.59 -24.70 -13.03
C ILE A 498 -13.22 -24.33 -14.47
N GLU A 499 -13.20 -25.31 -15.37
CA GLU A 499 -12.98 -25.07 -16.79
C GLU A 499 -14.13 -24.28 -17.41
N THR A 500 -13.80 -23.29 -18.24
CA THR A 500 -14.76 -22.48 -18.99
C THR A 500 -14.55 -22.65 -20.48
N GLY A 501 -15.55 -22.36 -21.28
CA GLY A 501 -15.39 -22.22 -22.73
C GLY A 501 -14.46 -21.08 -23.13
N GLU A 502 -14.27 -20.86 -24.42
CA GLU A 502 -13.41 -19.79 -24.95
C GLU A 502 -14.05 -18.40 -24.76
N ASN A 503 -15.36 -18.30 -25.03
CA ASN A 503 -16.11 -17.04 -24.92
C ASN A 503 -16.81 -16.97 -23.55
N VAL A 504 -16.34 -16.08 -22.69
CA VAL A 504 -16.87 -15.95 -21.33
C VAL A 504 -17.48 -14.56 -21.10
N VAL A 505 -18.73 -14.56 -20.60
CA VAL A 505 -19.39 -13.32 -20.17
C VAL A 505 -19.49 -13.32 -18.64
N ILE A 506 -19.05 -12.22 -18.01
CA ILE A 506 -19.12 -12.00 -16.56
C ILE A 506 -20.22 -11.00 -16.26
N LEU A 507 -21.20 -11.39 -15.44
CA LEU A 507 -22.26 -10.54 -14.93
C LEU A 507 -21.84 -9.85 -13.64
N GLY A 508 -21.64 -8.53 -13.69
CA GLY A 508 -21.22 -7.67 -12.62
C GLY A 508 -19.78 -7.15 -12.82
N GLY A 509 -19.65 -5.83 -12.90
CA GLY A 509 -18.40 -5.11 -13.06
C GLY A 509 -17.85 -4.57 -11.73
N ASN A 510 -18.16 -5.20 -10.59
CA ASN A 510 -17.54 -4.92 -9.28
C ASN A 510 -16.12 -5.51 -9.19
N ALA A 511 -15.46 -5.36 -8.04
CA ALA A 511 -14.10 -5.88 -7.80
C ALA A 511 -13.98 -7.37 -8.16
N VAL A 512 -14.91 -8.21 -7.67
CA VAL A 512 -14.90 -9.66 -7.92
C VAL A 512 -15.02 -9.96 -9.42
N GLY A 513 -15.93 -9.30 -10.12
CA GLY A 513 -16.12 -9.51 -11.55
C GLY A 513 -14.92 -9.09 -12.39
N LEU A 514 -14.31 -7.93 -12.08
CA LEU A 514 -13.12 -7.46 -12.78
C LEU A 514 -11.88 -8.33 -12.48
N GLU A 515 -11.74 -8.81 -11.25
CA GLU A 515 -10.65 -9.70 -10.86
C GLU A 515 -10.82 -11.10 -11.46
N THR A 516 -12.06 -11.59 -11.55
CA THR A 516 -12.40 -12.83 -12.29
C THR A 516 -12.10 -12.67 -13.80
N ALA A 517 -12.40 -11.50 -14.36
CA ALA A 517 -12.05 -11.20 -15.75
C ALA A 517 -10.54 -11.23 -15.98
N LEU A 518 -9.77 -10.67 -15.05
CA LEU A 518 -8.30 -10.71 -15.08
C LEU A 518 -7.78 -12.15 -15.01
N PHE A 519 -8.33 -12.96 -14.11
CA PHE A 519 -7.97 -14.38 -13.97
C PHE A 519 -8.20 -15.15 -15.28
N LEU A 520 -9.37 -15.02 -15.88
CA LEU A 520 -9.72 -15.71 -17.12
C LEU A 520 -8.90 -15.22 -18.32
N ALA A 521 -8.80 -13.90 -18.51
CA ALA A 521 -8.09 -13.31 -19.65
C ALA A 521 -6.57 -13.56 -19.61
N ASN A 522 -6.02 -13.87 -18.43
CA ASN A 522 -4.60 -14.22 -18.29
C ASN A 522 -4.30 -15.69 -18.59
N GLN A 523 -5.33 -16.53 -18.73
CA GLN A 523 -5.11 -17.95 -19.10
C GLN A 523 -4.56 -18.08 -20.51
N GLY A 524 -3.49 -18.87 -20.65
CA GLY A 524 -2.83 -19.08 -21.93
C GLY A 524 -1.86 -17.97 -22.37
N THR A 525 -1.65 -16.94 -21.54
CA THR A 525 -0.57 -15.96 -21.78
C THR A 525 0.80 -16.55 -21.46
N LEU A 526 1.84 -15.90 -21.92
CA LEU A 526 3.23 -16.33 -21.70
C LEU A 526 3.58 -16.32 -20.20
N SER A 527 4.10 -17.44 -19.66
CA SER A 527 4.55 -17.50 -18.27
C SER A 527 5.88 -16.73 -18.08
N PRO A 528 6.18 -16.25 -16.86
CA PRO A 528 7.45 -15.56 -16.57
C PRO A 528 8.69 -16.40 -16.91
N GLU A 529 8.64 -17.72 -16.69
CA GLU A 529 9.75 -18.64 -16.97
C GLU A 529 9.98 -18.76 -18.48
N VAL A 530 8.90 -18.89 -19.27
CA VAL A 530 8.98 -18.96 -20.74
C VAL A 530 9.44 -17.63 -21.30
N LEU A 531 8.94 -16.49 -20.78
CA LEU A 531 9.41 -15.16 -21.14
C LEU A 531 10.92 -15.02 -20.91
N HIS A 532 11.40 -15.40 -19.72
CA HIS A 532 12.82 -15.37 -19.37
C HIS A 532 13.65 -16.22 -20.36
N PHE A 533 13.21 -17.46 -20.64
CA PHE A 533 13.87 -18.36 -21.58
C PHE A 533 13.98 -17.74 -22.97
N LEU A 534 12.89 -17.23 -23.52
CA LEU A 534 12.86 -16.64 -24.86
C LEU A 534 13.71 -15.36 -24.94
N MET A 535 13.70 -14.51 -23.91
CA MET A 535 14.51 -13.29 -23.85
C MET A 535 16.02 -13.58 -23.77
N VAL A 536 16.44 -14.48 -22.87
CA VAL A 536 17.85 -14.82 -22.66
C VAL A 536 18.45 -15.45 -23.91
N ASN A 537 17.69 -16.31 -24.59
CA ASN A 537 18.11 -16.97 -25.81
C ASN A 537 17.92 -16.12 -27.08
N ARG A 538 17.32 -14.93 -26.96
CA ARG A 538 16.96 -14.06 -28.12
C ARG A 538 16.16 -14.82 -29.18
N ALA A 539 15.25 -15.70 -28.71
CA ALA A 539 14.48 -16.59 -29.56
C ALA A 539 13.36 -15.88 -30.33
N GLU A 540 12.83 -14.78 -29.71
CA GLU A 540 11.75 -13.96 -30.27
C GLU A 540 12.05 -12.47 -30.13
N THR A 541 11.36 -11.65 -30.95
CA THR A 541 11.47 -10.18 -30.84
C THR A 541 10.70 -9.65 -29.64
N PRO A 542 11.07 -8.46 -29.10
CA PRO A 542 10.29 -7.82 -28.01
C PRO A 542 8.82 -7.60 -28.36
N GLU A 543 8.50 -7.34 -29.64
CA GLU A 543 7.15 -7.14 -30.15
C GLU A 543 6.35 -8.44 -30.05
N THR A 544 6.91 -9.58 -30.55
CA THR A 544 6.30 -10.91 -30.43
C THR A 544 6.09 -11.31 -28.97
N LEU A 545 7.10 -11.10 -28.12
CA LEU A 545 6.98 -11.38 -26.67
C LEU A 545 5.89 -10.55 -26.02
N THR A 546 5.75 -9.28 -26.43
CA THR A 546 4.69 -8.41 -25.94
C THR A 546 3.30 -8.89 -26.39
N GLU A 547 3.16 -9.36 -27.63
CA GLU A 547 1.90 -9.94 -28.13
C GLU A 547 1.52 -11.19 -27.32
N LEU A 548 2.46 -12.13 -27.14
CA LEU A 548 2.24 -13.36 -26.38
C LEU A 548 1.89 -13.12 -24.90
N LEU A 549 2.46 -12.07 -24.29
CA LEU A 549 2.11 -11.65 -22.92
C LEU A 549 0.70 -11.06 -22.81
N ASN A 550 0.16 -10.54 -23.92
CA ASN A 550 -1.13 -9.82 -23.93
C ASN A 550 -2.27 -10.67 -24.51
N ARG A 551 -1.98 -11.84 -25.06
CA ARG A 551 -2.95 -12.69 -25.73
C ARG A 551 -3.16 -14.00 -24.98
N GLY A 552 -4.25 -14.05 -24.21
CA GLY A 552 -4.73 -15.29 -23.59
C GLY A 552 -5.57 -16.14 -24.56
N ASN A 553 -6.03 -17.27 -24.06
CA ASN A 553 -6.89 -18.21 -24.81
C ASN A 553 -8.39 -18.01 -24.56
N LYS A 554 -8.78 -16.99 -23.79
CA LYS A 554 -10.19 -16.66 -23.49
C LYS A 554 -10.56 -15.27 -24.02
N GLN A 555 -11.79 -15.15 -24.52
CA GLN A 555 -12.41 -13.88 -24.87
C GLN A 555 -13.38 -13.49 -23.78
N VAL A 556 -13.03 -12.49 -22.98
CA VAL A 556 -13.78 -12.12 -21.78
C VAL A 556 -14.54 -10.81 -22.00
N THR A 557 -15.84 -10.83 -21.71
CA THR A 557 -16.70 -9.63 -21.71
C THR A 557 -17.33 -9.47 -20.32
N VAL A 558 -17.17 -8.29 -19.71
CA VAL A 558 -17.84 -7.92 -18.45
C VAL A 558 -19.06 -7.07 -18.77
N VAL A 559 -20.21 -7.43 -18.22
CA VAL A 559 -21.48 -6.70 -18.33
C VAL A 559 -21.82 -6.06 -16.99
N GLU A 560 -21.98 -4.74 -16.97
CA GLU A 560 -22.23 -3.94 -15.78
C GLU A 560 -23.42 -3.00 -16.01
N MET A 561 -24.44 -3.12 -15.15
CA MET A 561 -25.68 -2.32 -15.27
C MET A 561 -25.46 -0.85 -14.89
N THR A 562 -24.48 -0.55 -14.05
CA THR A 562 -24.20 0.82 -13.62
C THR A 562 -23.29 1.56 -14.61
N LYS A 563 -23.20 2.90 -14.46
CA LYS A 563 -22.38 3.77 -15.33
C LYS A 563 -20.87 3.49 -15.23
N LYS A 564 -20.39 2.90 -14.14
CA LYS A 564 -18.95 2.75 -13.87
C LYS A 564 -18.65 1.37 -13.31
N ALA A 565 -17.86 0.58 -14.01
CA ALA A 565 -17.27 -0.63 -13.46
C ALA A 565 -16.21 -0.32 -12.39
N GLY A 566 -16.03 -1.23 -11.41
CA GLY A 566 -15.06 -1.12 -10.33
C GLY A 566 -15.29 0.08 -9.42
N ALA A 567 -16.54 0.40 -9.10
CA ALA A 567 -16.85 1.49 -8.17
C ALA A 567 -16.36 1.19 -6.74
N ASP A 568 -16.25 -0.08 -6.38
CA ASP A 568 -15.80 -0.63 -5.12
C ASP A 568 -14.29 -0.95 -5.08
N VAL A 569 -13.57 -0.84 -6.21
CA VAL A 569 -12.12 -1.00 -6.28
C VAL A 569 -11.43 0.24 -5.73
N GLY A 570 -10.41 0.04 -4.89
CA GLY A 570 -9.62 1.12 -4.28
C GLY A 570 -9.07 2.10 -5.32
N LEU A 571 -9.17 3.40 -5.01
CA LEU A 571 -8.82 4.49 -5.93
C LEU A 571 -7.40 4.37 -6.50
N THR A 572 -6.44 3.99 -5.64
CA THR A 572 -5.01 3.93 -5.99
C THR A 572 -4.61 2.62 -6.69
N THR A 573 -5.49 1.63 -6.73
CA THR A 573 -5.26 0.32 -7.38
C THR A 573 -6.10 0.11 -8.63
N LYS A 574 -7.24 0.80 -8.75
CA LYS A 574 -8.17 0.65 -9.87
C LYS A 574 -7.51 0.86 -11.23
N TRP A 575 -6.65 1.87 -11.35
CA TRP A 575 -6.00 2.19 -12.62
C TRP A 575 -5.08 1.07 -13.12
N THR A 576 -4.41 0.32 -12.22
CA THR A 576 -3.58 -0.83 -12.58
C THR A 576 -4.45 -1.99 -13.07
N LEU A 577 -5.52 -2.32 -12.34
CA LEU A 577 -6.46 -3.37 -12.73
C LEU A 577 -7.09 -3.07 -14.10
N MET A 578 -7.61 -1.86 -14.30
CA MET A 578 -8.20 -1.46 -15.58
C MET A 578 -7.17 -1.46 -16.72
N GLY A 579 -5.92 -1.11 -16.42
CA GLY A 579 -4.80 -1.17 -17.36
C GLY A 579 -4.51 -2.59 -17.82
N GLU A 580 -4.45 -3.56 -16.89
CA GLU A 580 -4.25 -4.97 -17.18
C GLU A 580 -5.41 -5.57 -17.99
N LEU A 581 -6.67 -5.30 -17.59
CA LEU A 581 -7.85 -5.75 -18.33
C LEU A 581 -7.85 -5.24 -19.78
N LYS A 582 -7.51 -3.96 -19.97
CA LYS A 582 -7.37 -3.38 -21.31
C LYS A 582 -6.24 -4.04 -22.11
N ARG A 583 -5.09 -4.28 -21.49
CA ARG A 583 -3.93 -4.94 -22.09
C ARG A 583 -4.29 -6.34 -22.58
N LEU A 584 -5.07 -7.08 -21.81
CA LEU A 584 -5.53 -8.45 -22.12
C LEU A 584 -6.78 -8.47 -23.02
N GLY A 585 -7.24 -7.33 -23.53
CA GLY A 585 -8.35 -7.25 -24.47
C GLY A 585 -9.75 -7.49 -23.87
N VAL A 586 -9.89 -7.43 -22.55
CA VAL A 586 -11.20 -7.58 -21.89
C VAL A 586 -12.14 -6.45 -22.32
N LYS A 587 -13.34 -6.82 -22.76
CA LYS A 587 -14.41 -5.88 -23.10
C LYS A 587 -15.24 -5.59 -21.85
N ILE A 588 -15.50 -4.32 -21.56
CA ILE A 588 -16.34 -3.90 -20.43
C ILE A 588 -17.50 -3.07 -20.96
N LEU A 589 -18.71 -3.60 -20.80
CA LEU A 589 -19.97 -2.97 -21.21
C LEU A 589 -20.65 -2.43 -19.95
N THR A 590 -20.68 -1.11 -19.81
CA THR A 590 -21.38 -0.41 -18.72
C THR A 590 -22.76 0.04 -19.18
N GLN A 591 -23.66 0.39 -18.23
CA GLN A 591 -25.05 0.75 -18.52
C GLN A 591 -25.76 -0.32 -19.37
N THR A 592 -25.42 -1.59 -19.11
CA THR A 592 -25.92 -2.74 -19.86
C THR A 592 -26.54 -3.73 -18.88
N GLU A 593 -27.83 -3.95 -18.98
CA GLU A 593 -28.61 -4.85 -18.11
C GLU A 593 -28.72 -6.25 -18.72
N ALA A 594 -28.54 -7.28 -17.90
CA ALA A 594 -28.75 -8.65 -18.30
C ALA A 594 -30.22 -9.03 -18.11
N VAL A 595 -30.91 -9.42 -19.19
CA VAL A 595 -32.35 -9.73 -19.18
C VAL A 595 -32.65 -11.22 -19.31
N GLY A 596 -31.71 -12.02 -19.83
CA GLY A 596 -31.90 -13.46 -19.95
C GLY A 596 -30.61 -14.20 -20.32
N ILE A 597 -30.49 -15.44 -19.85
CA ILE A 597 -29.38 -16.35 -20.14
C ILE A 597 -29.92 -17.52 -20.96
N THR A 598 -29.18 -17.95 -21.95
CA THR A 598 -29.45 -19.12 -22.77
C THR A 598 -28.22 -20.01 -22.85
N ALA A 599 -28.33 -21.23 -23.33
CA ALA A 599 -27.20 -22.12 -23.59
C ALA A 599 -26.15 -21.55 -24.58
N LYS A 600 -26.50 -20.47 -25.34
CA LYS A 600 -25.62 -19.84 -26.35
C LYS A 600 -25.05 -18.49 -25.90
N GLY A 601 -25.41 -17.99 -24.71
CA GLY A 601 -24.94 -16.70 -24.23
C GLY A 601 -25.98 -15.88 -23.50
N LEU A 602 -25.75 -14.56 -23.44
CA LEU A 602 -26.46 -13.59 -22.64
C LEU A 602 -27.30 -12.62 -23.49
N GLN A 603 -28.55 -12.45 -23.13
CA GLN A 603 -29.41 -11.38 -23.63
C GLN A 603 -29.23 -10.14 -22.75
N VAL A 604 -28.94 -9.00 -23.35
CA VAL A 604 -28.71 -7.72 -22.65
C VAL A 604 -29.55 -6.62 -23.28
N GLU A 605 -29.80 -5.57 -22.49
CA GLU A 605 -30.45 -4.35 -22.93
C GLU A 605 -29.63 -3.14 -22.48
N ASP A 606 -29.41 -2.18 -23.38
CA ASP A 606 -28.75 -0.90 -23.13
C ASP A 606 -29.44 0.22 -23.93
N GLU A 607 -28.84 1.43 -23.97
CA GLU A 607 -29.37 2.58 -24.69
C GLU A 607 -29.61 2.35 -26.20
N GLN A 608 -28.94 1.33 -26.77
CA GLN A 608 -29.10 0.94 -28.19
C GLN A 608 -30.18 -0.12 -28.38
N GLY A 609 -30.82 -0.57 -27.30
CA GLY A 609 -31.86 -1.59 -27.28
C GLY A 609 -31.33 -3.01 -26.98
N PRO A 610 -32.19 -4.03 -27.17
CA PRO A 610 -31.85 -5.41 -26.86
C PRO A 610 -30.76 -5.97 -27.80
N ARG A 611 -29.77 -6.64 -27.20
CA ARG A 611 -28.64 -7.29 -27.90
C ARG A 611 -28.38 -8.69 -27.34
N PHE A 612 -27.72 -9.50 -28.12
CA PHE A 612 -27.25 -10.82 -27.72
C PHE A 612 -25.72 -10.86 -27.73
N ILE A 613 -25.13 -11.38 -26.63
CA ILE A 613 -23.70 -11.62 -26.49
C ILE A 613 -23.51 -13.13 -26.47
N ALA A 614 -22.85 -13.66 -27.51
CA ALA A 614 -22.52 -15.08 -27.57
C ALA A 614 -21.51 -15.43 -26.48
N ALA A 615 -21.77 -16.51 -25.74
CA ALA A 615 -20.89 -17.00 -24.68
C ALA A 615 -21.07 -18.50 -24.46
N ASP A 616 -19.97 -19.18 -24.26
CA ASP A 616 -19.93 -20.59 -23.88
C ASP A 616 -20.17 -20.74 -22.36
N THR A 617 -19.76 -19.72 -21.59
CA THR A 617 -19.92 -19.68 -20.13
C THR A 617 -20.35 -18.29 -19.67
N VAL A 618 -21.31 -18.27 -18.73
CA VAL A 618 -21.75 -17.06 -18.03
C VAL A 618 -21.31 -17.13 -16.57
N VAL A 619 -20.50 -16.19 -16.12
CA VAL A 619 -19.98 -16.14 -14.75
C VAL A 619 -20.75 -15.09 -13.95
N LEU A 620 -21.32 -15.49 -12.82
CA LEU A 620 -22.07 -14.60 -11.93
C LEU A 620 -21.13 -13.94 -10.92
N ALA A 621 -21.02 -12.62 -10.98
CA ALA A 621 -20.31 -11.77 -10.02
C ALA A 621 -21.21 -10.63 -9.52
N ALA A 622 -22.49 -10.92 -9.30
CA ALA A 622 -23.54 -9.93 -9.05
C ALA A 622 -23.64 -9.46 -7.58
N GLY A 623 -22.55 -9.56 -6.84
CA GLY A 623 -22.48 -9.15 -5.42
C GLY A 623 -22.64 -10.30 -4.43
N SER A 624 -22.84 -9.95 -3.14
CA SER A 624 -22.92 -10.91 -2.04
C SER A 624 -24.07 -10.59 -1.09
N LYS A 625 -24.61 -11.61 -0.44
CA LYS A 625 -25.64 -11.52 0.61
C LYS A 625 -25.04 -11.95 1.95
N ALA A 626 -25.31 -11.19 3.00
CA ALA A 626 -24.87 -11.51 4.36
C ALA A 626 -25.41 -12.87 4.82
N GLU A 627 -24.56 -13.63 5.56
CA GLU A 627 -24.91 -14.92 6.17
C GLU A 627 -25.08 -14.74 7.69
N ASN A 628 -26.29 -14.43 8.14
CA ASN A 628 -26.58 -14.11 9.55
C ASN A 628 -27.78 -14.88 10.13
N GLU A 629 -28.39 -15.79 9.39
CA GLU A 629 -29.59 -16.55 9.81
C GLU A 629 -29.38 -17.32 11.13
N LEU A 630 -28.14 -17.73 11.42
CA LEU A 630 -27.79 -18.39 12.68
C LEU A 630 -28.10 -17.52 13.91
N ALA A 631 -27.88 -16.21 13.82
CA ALA A 631 -28.15 -15.28 14.93
C ALA A 631 -29.65 -15.28 15.29
N ASP A 632 -30.51 -15.26 14.27
CA ASP A 632 -31.97 -15.31 14.45
C ASP A 632 -32.45 -16.68 14.99
N GLN A 633 -31.80 -17.76 14.53
CA GLN A 633 -32.12 -19.13 14.98
C GLN A 633 -31.74 -19.40 16.43
N ILE A 634 -30.68 -18.75 16.93
CA ILE A 634 -30.23 -18.88 18.32
C ILE A 634 -31.15 -18.08 19.26
N GLY A 635 -31.52 -16.86 18.86
CA GLY A 635 -32.40 -15.99 19.66
C GLY A 635 -31.95 -15.89 21.14
N ASP A 636 -32.89 -15.99 22.05
CA ASP A 636 -32.67 -15.86 23.51
C ASP A 636 -31.97 -17.08 24.17
N GLN A 637 -31.45 -18.02 23.37
CA GLN A 637 -30.81 -19.25 23.91
C GLN A 637 -29.38 -18.98 24.45
N VAL A 638 -28.82 -17.82 24.18
CA VAL A 638 -27.49 -17.38 24.64
C VAL A 638 -27.61 -15.98 25.26
N PRO A 639 -26.88 -15.69 26.35
CA PRO A 639 -26.98 -14.39 27.04
C PRO A 639 -26.64 -13.19 26.16
N GLU A 640 -25.70 -13.34 25.19
CA GLU A 640 -25.25 -12.23 24.36
C GLU A 640 -24.87 -12.74 22.96
N ILE A 641 -25.38 -12.07 21.92
CA ILE A 641 -25.11 -12.41 20.51
C ILE A 641 -24.65 -11.15 19.75
N HIS A 642 -23.61 -11.29 18.95
CA HIS A 642 -23.13 -10.25 18.03
C HIS A 642 -23.01 -10.79 16.62
N VAL A 643 -23.21 -9.91 15.62
CA VAL A 643 -22.98 -10.19 14.21
C VAL A 643 -21.96 -9.19 13.68
N ILE A 644 -20.86 -9.67 13.09
CA ILE A 644 -19.75 -8.83 12.58
C ILE A 644 -19.31 -9.20 11.18
N GLY A 645 -18.53 -8.31 10.57
CA GLY A 645 -17.96 -8.49 9.24
C GLY A 645 -19.04 -8.58 8.17
N ASP A 646 -18.80 -9.41 7.16
CA ASP A 646 -19.73 -9.56 6.04
C ASP A 646 -21.02 -10.27 6.42
N ALA A 647 -21.06 -10.99 7.53
CA ALA A 647 -22.30 -11.52 8.11
C ALA A 647 -23.27 -10.41 8.54
N LYS A 648 -22.75 -9.25 8.94
CA LYS A 648 -23.54 -8.05 9.22
C LYS A 648 -23.86 -7.27 7.94
N LYS A 649 -22.85 -7.02 7.14
CA LYS A 649 -22.96 -6.31 5.86
C LYS A 649 -21.71 -6.59 5.01
N PRO A 650 -21.85 -7.15 3.81
CA PRO A 650 -20.73 -7.38 2.91
C PRO A 650 -20.00 -6.06 2.56
N ARG A 651 -18.67 -6.05 2.73
CA ARG A 651 -17.80 -4.90 2.44
C ARG A 651 -16.41 -5.37 2.00
N ASN A 652 -15.37 -4.94 2.70
CA ASN A 652 -13.98 -5.29 2.41
C ASN A 652 -13.25 -5.81 3.66
N VAL A 653 -12.06 -6.39 3.46
CA VAL A 653 -11.26 -6.99 4.54
C VAL A 653 -10.90 -5.97 5.63
N LEU A 654 -10.66 -4.70 5.27
CA LEU A 654 -10.39 -3.62 6.24
C LEU A 654 -11.55 -3.45 7.23
N ALA A 655 -12.79 -3.44 6.73
CA ALA A 655 -13.98 -3.34 7.57
C ALA A 655 -14.15 -4.56 8.47
N ALA A 656 -13.92 -5.76 7.92
CA ALA A 656 -14.03 -7.03 8.64
C ALA A 656 -13.03 -7.11 9.82
N ILE A 657 -11.75 -6.82 9.58
CA ILE A 657 -10.70 -6.80 10.60
C ILE A 657 -10.99 -5.73 11.67
N ARG A 658 -11.40 -4.53 11.24
CA ARG A 658 -11.72 -3.43 12.17
C ARG A 658 -12.88 -3.78 13.08
N GLU A 659 -13.98 -4.33 12.58
CA GLU A 659 -15.13 -4.75 13.40
C GLU A 659 -14.77 -5.87 14.36
N GLY A 660 -14.02 -6.88 13.91
CA GLY A 660 -13.54 -7.96 14.77
C GLY A 660 -12.68 -7.42 15.92
N PHE A 661 -11.75 -6.52 15.63
CA PHE A 661 -10.91 -5.90 16.63
C PHE A 661 -11.70 -5.03 17.60
N GLN A 662 -12.58 -4.16 17.10
CA GLN A 662 -13.38 -3.24 17.94
C GLN A 662 -14.29 -4.00 18.90
N LEU A 663 -15.01 -5.01 18.41
CA LEU A 663 -15.82 -5.84 19.28
C LEU A 663 -14.96 -6.59 20.30
N GLY A 664 -13.82 -7.17 19.87
CA GLY A 664 -12.90 -7.85 20.77
C GLY A 664 -12.36 -6.95 21.90
N LEU A 665 -12.24 -5.63 21.69
CA LEU A 665 -11.83 -4.68 22.74
C LEU A 665 -12.93 -4.41 23.79
N THR A 666 -14.18 -4.64 23.47
CA THR A 666 -15.32 -4.31 24.35
C THR A 666 -15.89 -5.51 25.11
N LEU A 667 -15.69 -6.71 24.58
CA LEU A 667 -16.08 -7.94 25.26
C LEU A 667 -15.29 -8.17 26.54
#